data_2d32ff05a4b024a7e230c45311495094
#
_entry.id   2d32ff05a4b024a7e230c45311495094
#
_cell.length_a   1.000
_cell.length_b   1.000
_cell.length_c   1.000
_cell.angle_alpha   90.00
_cell.angle_beta   90.00
_cell.angle_gamma   90.00
#
_symmetry.space_group_name_H-M   'P 1'
#
loop_
_entity.id
_entity.type
_entity.pdbx_description
1 polymer ?
#
loop_
_entity_poly.entity_id
_entity_poly.type
_entity_poly.pdbx_seq_one_letter_code
_entity_poly.pdbx_strand_id
1 'polypeptide(L)'
;VSETSNQHSGQDHTGQKTVRVRASELIGRSWLNTGEKNLDLQALRGKIVILDFWTLCCINCLHVLDELRPLEEEFSDVLVTVGVHSPKFEHEADPAALAAAVDRYDIKHPVLDDPELTTWQAYTARAWPTLVVIDPEGYIVAHLSGEGHVQGLTSLVRELVAEHEAKGTLHRGDGPYVPRPKTEGTFAFPGKAIELPTEFGPKNLFGTGARTYLVSDTARHRILQVAEDLNTVLATYGGGEDGEKGYADGTGTTARFNEPQGLALVPAELREKLGYDVLITDTVNHRLRSLNLRTGEVRTLAGNGVQRVIDGDNAVTGNANHIPADAPATAIALSSPWDAVYSREAGQFVIAMAGTHQLFGYDPVSEIVSIFAGAGVEGLQDGTAEDAWFAQPSGIIEARDGSLWVACSETSGLRHVTFTRDEHGHQSVQVTSAVGLGLFDFGFVDGDSQTSRMQHPLGLAELPDGSIAVADTYNGAIRRWDPAAKELSTLQRGLAEPADLLVEHSPGEDPRLIIVETNAHQLVRAAIPAQAQKVDEGAITTARPATKLTGGTLEFTSRFTVPTGQKLDTRWGDPTQLKISSTPENFLLDGAGTSQGLSRTLVLNPEIQEAVLHITARAAACDGTPDGDIPEHAACHLYQQDWGIPVIVTGDAADESELVLDLRGIN
;
A
#
# COMPACT_ATOMS: atom_id res chain seq x y z
N VAL A 1 48.16 -35.26 27.82
CA VAL A 1 49.06 -36.06 26.98
C VAL A 1 48.33 -36.35 25.67
N SER A 2 48.92 -35.91 24.64
CA SER A 2 48.90 -36.12 23.19
C SER A 2 48.26 -35.00 22.38
N GLU A 3 49.17 -34.14 21.92
CA GLU A 3 49.03 -33.31 20.72
C GLU A 3 48.76 -34.18 19.50
N THR A 4 47.79 -33.82 18.67
CA THR A 4 47.78 -34.23 17.29
C THR A 4 47.55 -32.99 16.42
N SER A 5 48.63 -32.63 15.77
CA SER A 5 48.74 -31.68 14.68
C SER A 5 47.78 -32.01 13.55
N ASN A 6 46.86 -31.10 13.22
CA ASN A 6 46.10 -31.15 11.98
C ASN A 6 46.74 -30.22 10.94
N GLN A 7 47.37 -30.87 9.96
CA GLN A 7 47.87 -30.24 8.75
C GLN A 7 46.65 -29.74 7.94
N HIS A 8 46.59 -28.43 7.71
CA HIS A 8 45.71 -27.86 6.71
C HIS A 8 46.28 -28.17 5.32
N SER A 9 45.71 -29.18 4.68
CA SER A 9 45.86 -29.35 3.25
C SER A 9 44.94 -28.33 2.54
N GLY A 10 45.55 -27.35 1.87
CA GLY A 10 44.87 -26.46 0.96
C GLY A 10 44.18 -27.29 -0.13
N GLN A 11 42.86 -27.29 -0.15
CA GLN A 11 42.09 -27.67 -1.32
C GLN A 11 41.74 -26.41 -2.09
N ASP A 12 42.33 -26.30 -3.29
CA ASP A 12 41.93 -25.40 -4.36
C ASP A 12 40.44 -25.54 -4.61
N HIS A 13 39.67 -24.50 -4.33
CA HIS A 13 38.30 -24.39 -4.83
C HIS A 13 38.37 -24.07 -6.32
N THR A 14 38.46 -25.12 -7.13
CA THR A 14 38.24 -25.05 -8.58
C THR A 14 36.82 -24.56 -8.84
N GLY A 15 36.77 -23.37 -9.43
CA GLY A 15 35.68 -22.64 -10.00
C GLY A 15 34.37 -23.38 -10.32
N GLN A 16 33.43 -23.34 -9.40
CA GLN A 16 32.04 -23.31 -9.80
C GLN A 16 31.80 -21.94 -10.44
N LYS A 17 31.65 -21.90 -11.78
CA LYS A 17 31.16 -20.73 -12.49
C LYS A 17 29.74 -20.47 -11.96
N THR A 18 29.58 -19.50 -11.09
CA THR A 18 28.26 -18.98 -10.71
C THR A 18 27.59 -18.47 -11.98
N VAL A 19 26.40 -19.02 -12.28
CA VAL A 19 25.58 -18.56 -13.41
C VAL A 19 25.23 -17.09 -13.12
N ARG A 20 25.75 -16.18 -13.96
CA ARG A 20 25.44 -14.75 -13.88
C ARG A 20 24.23 -14.46 -14.75
N VAL A 21 23.17 -13.94 -14.17
CA VAL A 21 21.95 -13.56 -14.90
C VAL A 21 22.09 -12.11 -15.35
N ARG A 22 21.95 -11.87 -16.67
CA ARG A 22 21.94 -10.52 -17.22
C ARG A 22 20.59 -9.87 -16.93
N ALA A 23 20.61 -8.61 -16.50
CA ALA A 23 19.40 -7.82 -16.29
C ALA A 23 18.65 -7.60 -17.60
N SER A 24 17.34 -7.79 -17.60
CA SER A 24 16.43 -7.51 -18.71
C SER A 24 16.26 -6.00 -18.89
N GLU A 25 15.96 -5.55 -20.12
CA GLU A 25 15.76 -4.12 -20.38
C GLU A 25 14.52 -3.57 -19.65
N LEU A 26 14.54 -2.27 -19.38
CA LEU A 26 13.47 -1.56 -18.68
C LEU A 26 12.42 -1.08 -19.69
N ILE A 27 11.26 -1.71 -19.68
CA ILE A 27 10.16 -1.45 -20.61
C ILE A 27 8.94 -0.97 -19.85
N GLY A 28 8.41 0.19 -20.23
CA GLY A 28 7.22 0.77 -19.65
C GLY A 28 6.65 1.85 -20.56
N ARG A 29 5.56 2.48 -20.11
CA ARG A 29 4.85 3.51 -20.87
C ARG A 29 5.61 4.82 -20.97
N SER A 30 6.21 5.26 -19.84
CA SER A 30 6.89 6.57 -19.74
C SER A 30 7.84 6.62 -18.55
N TRP A 31 8.63 7.69 -18.51
CA TRP A 31 9.56 7.96 -17.42
C TRP A 31 9.24 9.29 -16.73
N LEU A 32 9.37 9.30 -15.40
CA LEU A 32 9.28 10.49 -14.57
C LEU A 32 10.66 10.79 -13.96
N ASN A 33 10.90 12.06 -13.58
CA ASN A 33 12.16 12.49 -12.97
C ASN A 33 13.41 12.29 -13.84
N THR A 34 13.28 12.30 -15.17
CA THR A 34 14.37 12.10 -16.13
C THR A 34 14.54 13.27 -17.12
N GLY A 35 13.74 14.37 -16.97
CA GLY A 35 13.74 15.47 -17.95
C GLY A 35 13.28 14.99 -19.34
N GLU A 36 12.23 14.18 -19.39
CA GLU A 36 11.62 13.62 -20.60
C GLU A 36 12.52 12.65 -21.41
N LYS A 37 13.59 12.14 -20.79
CA LYS A 37 14.47 11.14 -21.41
C LYS A 37 14.05 9.74 -21.01
N ASN A 38 14.01 8.84 -21.97
CA ASN A 38 13.93 7.41 -21.68
C ASN A 38 15.31 6.90 -21.26
N LEU A 39 15.34 6.09 -20.21
CA LEU A 39 16.55 5.42 -19.75
C LEU A 39 16.53 3.96 -20.21
N ASP A 40 17.71 3.43 -20.47
CA ASP A 40 17.96 2.02 -20.71
C ASP A 40 19.13 1.52 -19.85
N LEU A 41 19.25 0.22 -19.68
CA LEU A 41 20.34 -0.35 -18.89
C LEU A 41 21.72 -0.15 -19.54
N GLN A 42 21.78 0.10 -20.86
CA GLN A 42 23.04 0.40 -21.52
C GLN A 42 23.56 1.78 -21.10
N ALA A 43 22.68 2.78 -20.97
CA ALA A 43 23.01 4.12 -20.48
C ALA A 43 23.44 4.10 -19.02
N LEU A 44 22.97 3.13 -18.22
CA LEU A 44 23.31 2.95 -16.81
C LEU A 44 24.55 2.08 -16.57
N ARG A 45 25.23 1.60 -17.60
CA ARG A 45 26.48 0.82 -17.45
C ARG A 45 27.55 1.62 -16.71
N GLY A 46 28.22 0.94 -15.80
CA GLY A 46 29.20 1.55 -14.90
C GLY A 46 28.58 2.04 -13.58
N LYS A 47 27.27 2.06 -13.44
CA LYS A 47 26.56 2.34 -12.21
C LYS A 47 26.07 1.04 -11.55
N ILE A 48 25.99 1.03 -10.24
CA ILE A 48 25.18 0.07 -9.50
C ILE A 48 23.73 0.53 -9.66
N VAL A 49 22.83 -0.37 -10.03
CA VAL A 49 21.41 -0.03 -10.21
C VAL A 49 20.57 -0.81 -9.20
N ILE A 50 19.71 -0.13 -8.46
CA ILE A 50 18.66 -0.75 -7.66
C ILE A 50 17.33 -0.49 -8.36
N LEU A 51 16.65 -1.55 -8.78
CA LEU A 51 15.25 -1.47 -9.21
C LEU A 51 14.37 -1.66 -7.98
N ASP A 52 13.53 -0.69 -7.71
CA ASP A 52 12.50 -0.74 -6.67
C ASP A 52 11.14 -0.92 -7.34
N PHE A 53 10.60 -2.14 -7.26
CA PHE A 53 9.27 -2.47 -7.75
C PHE A 53 8.24 -2.09 -6.68
N TRP A 54 7.54 -1.00 -6.91
CA TRP A 54 6.63 -0.40 -5.95
C TRP A 54 5.26 -0.08 -6.55
N THR A 55 4.30 0.21 -5.67
CA THR A 55 3.01 0.77 -6.05
C THR A 55 2.58 1.82 -5.02
N LEU A 56 1.79 2.79 -5.44
CA LEU A 56 1.55 4.00 -4.62
C LEU A 56 0.64 3.77 -3.40
N CYS A 57 -0.11 2.68 -3.34
CA CYS A 57 -0.96 2.33 -2.21
C CYS A 57 -0.22 1.65 -1.04
N CYS A 58 0.88 0.98 -1.34
CA CYS A 58 1.52 0.01 -0.46
C CYS A 58 2.39 0.68 0.61
N ILE A 59 1.99 0.60 1.88
CA ILE A 59 2.76 1.20 2.99
C ILE A 59 4.18 0.63 3.08
N ASN A 60 4.37 -0.67 2.84
CA ASN A 60 5.69 -1.30 2.88
C ASN A 60 6.61 -0.77 1.77
N CYS A 61 6.04 -0.40 0.61
CA CYS A 61 6.79 0.26 -0.46
C CYS A 61 7.24 1.66 -0.04
N LEU A 62 6.36 2.42 0.65
CA LEU A 62 6.70 3.74 1.18
C LEU A 62 7.82 3.65 2.23
N HIS A 63 7.83 2.60 3.06
CA HIS A 63 8.93 2.33 3.99
C HIS A 63 10.25 2.12 3.23
N VAL A 64 10.24 1.31 2.17
CA VAL A 64 11.43 1.05 1.35
C VAL A 64 11.93 2.33 0.68
N LEU A 65 11.05 3.19 0.16
CA LEU A 65 11.44 4.50 -0.36
C LEU A 65 12.24 5.32 0.67
N ASP A 66 11.79 5.36 1.92
CA ASP A 66 12.51 6.08 2.98
C ASP A 66 13.80 5.37 3.43
N GLU A 67 13.82 4.04 3.44
CA GLU A 67 15.03 3.24 3.71
C GLU A 67 16.14 3.48 2.66
N LEU A 68 15.75 3.70 1.40
CA LEU A 68 16.70 3.91 0.30
C LEU A 68 17.30 5.31 0.29
N ARG A 69 16.64 6.34 0.83
CA ARG A 69 17.13 7.74 0.80
C ARG A 69 18.54 7.93 1.34
N PRO A 70 18.90 7.44 2.53
CA PRO A 70 20.28 7.56 3.01
C PRO A 70 21.30 6.84 2.13
N LEU A 71 20.92 5.70 1.55
CA LEU A 71 21.76 4.93 0.65
C LEU A 71 22.01 5.69 -0.67
N GLU A 72 20.97 6.31 -1.23
CA GLU A 72 21.05 7.15 -2.42
C GLU A 72 21.95 8.38 -2.19
N GLU A 73 21.86 9.01 -1.02
CA GLU A 73 22.71 10.14 -0.64
C GLU A 73 24.18 9.73 -0.47
N GLU A 74 24.44 8.62 0.25
CA GLU A 74 25.82 8.13 0.51
C GLU A 74 26.53 7.74 -0.79
N PHE A 75 25.82 7.12 -1.75
CA PHE A 75 26.39 6.57 -2.98
C PHE A 75 25.96 7.31 -4.26
N SER A 76 25.55 8.56 -4.15
CA SER A 76 24.95 9.35 -5.22
C SER A 76 25.78 9.43 -6.52
N ASP A 77 27.10 9.24 -6.45
CA ASP A 77 28.01 9.27 -7.59
C ASP A 77 28.19 7.91 -8.29
N VAL A 78 27.72 6.81 -7.71
CA VAL A 78 27.89 5.43 -8.24
C VAL A 78 26.61 4.59 -8.26
N LEU A 79 25.59 4.99 -7.50
CA LEU A 79 24.31 4.29 -7.38
C LEU A 79 23.23 5.05 -8.14
N VAL A 80 22.37 4.32 -8.83
CA VAL A 80 21.13 4.82 -9.41
C VAL A 80 19.98 3.92 -8.96
N THR A 81 19.07 4.46 -8.17
CA THR A 81 17.78 3.82 -7.93
C THR A 81 16.84 4.11 -9.10
N VAL A 82 16.07 3.14 -9.52
CA VAL A 82 14.98 3.26 -10.49
C VAL A 82 13.73 2.69 -9.84
N GLY A 83 12.77 3.56 -9.53
CA GLY A 83 11.45 3.13 -9.12
C GLY A 83 10.71 2.54 -10.32
N VAL A 84 10.30 1.29 -10.26
CA VAL A 84 9.46 0.64 -11.26
C VAL A 84 8.05 0.58 -10.70
N HIS A 85 7.23 1.55 -11.09
CA HIS A 85 5.85 1.61 -10.63
C HIS A 85 5.00 0.57 -11.36
N SER A 86 4.56 -0.42 -10.61
CA SER A 86 3.80 -1.58 -11.09
C SER A 86 2.46 -1.61 -10.36
N PRO A 87 1.36 -1.15 -10.99
CA PRO A 87 0.09 -0.89 -10.29
C PRO A 87 -0.57 -2.16 -9.77
N LYS A 88 -1.14 -2.08 -8.55
CA LYS A 88 -2.03 -3.08 -7.96
C LYS A 88 -3.49 -2.77 -8.29
N PHE A 89 -3.89 -1.51 -8.12
CA PHE A 89 -5.24 -1.03 -8.36
C PHE A 89 -5.39 -0.39 -9.75
N GLU A 90 -6.61 -0.35 -10.29
CA GLU A 90 -6.88 0.27 -11.60
C GLU A 90 -6.51 1.76 -11.63
N HIS A 91 -6.81 2.48 -10.55
CA HIS A 91 -6.50 3.89 -10.41
C HIS A 91 -5.00 4.18 -10.54
N GLU A 92 -4.17 3.30 -10.01
CA GLU A 92 -2.70 3.47 -10.03
C GLU A 92 -2.10 3.39 -11.44
N ALA A 93 -2.81 2.76 -12.40
CA ALA A 93 -2.41 2.75 -13.80
C ALA A 93 -2.63 4.09 -14.51
N ASP A 94 -3.29 5.08 -13.88
CA ASP A 94 -3.41 6.43 -14.41
C ASP A 94 -2.07 7.18 -14.29
N PRO A 95 -1.50 7.69 -15.41
CA PRO A 95 -0.25 8.43 -15.36
C PRO A 95 -0.32 9.72 -14.53
N ALA A 96 -1.50 10.32 -14.38
CA ALA A 96 -1.67 11.50 -13.53
C ALA A 96 -1.62 11.11 -12.04
N ALA A 97 -2.19 9.97 -11.64
CA ALA A 97 -2.10 9.46 -10.28
C ALA A 97 -0.66 9.11 -9.91
N LEU A 98 0.09 8.44 -10.80
CA LEU A 98 1.50 8.18 -10.60
C LEU A 98 2.33 9.47 -10.48
N ALA A 99 2.07 10.45 -11.35
CA ALA A 99 2.78 11.73 -11.31
C ALA A 99 2.52 12.48 -9.98
N ALA A 100 1.30 12.45 -9.48
CA ALA A 100 0.92 13.01 -8.19
C ALA A 100 1.59 12.26 -7.01
N ALA A 101 1.66 10.93 -7.07
CA ALA A 101 2.34 10.13 -6.04
C ALA A 101 3.85 10.42 -5.99
N VAL A 102 4.52 10.55 -7.13
CA VAL A 102 5.95 10.92 -7.20
C VAL A 102 6.20 12.29 -6.55
N ASP A 103 5.28 13.25 -6.71
CA ASP A 103 5.35 14.56 -6.05
C ASP A 103 5.02 14.46 -4.55
N ARG A 104 3.94 13.74 -4.20
CA ARG A 104 3.47 13.52 -2.81
C ARG A 104 4.57 12.94 -1.91
N TYR A 105 5.26 11.92 -2.39
CA TYR A 105 6.29 11.18 -1.63
C TYR A 105 7.70 11.72 -1.85
N ASP A 106 7.86 12.88 -2.51
CA ASP A 106 9.17 13.53 -2.78
C ASP A 106 10.22 12.52 -3.32
N ILE A 107 9.82 11.72 -4.34
CA ILE A 107 10.70 10.71 -4.93
C ILE A 107 11.80 11.38 -5.73
N LYS A 108 13.07 11.13 -5.37
CA LYS A 108 14.26 11.80 -5.93
C LYS A 108 15.10 10.93 -6.84
N HIS A 109 14.49 9.92 -7.44
CA HIS A 109 15.13 9.07 -8.45
C HIS A 109 14.23 8.93 -9.69
N PRO A 110 14.75 8.44 -10.82
CA PRO A 110 13.97 8.09 -11.99
C PRO A 110 12.87 7.09 -11.68
N VAL A 111 11.68 7.29 -12.26
CA VAL A 111 10.56 6.37 -12.12
C VAL A 111 10.09 5.91 -13.49
N LEU A 112 10.06 4.59 -13.69
CA LEU A 112 9.45 3.94 -14.84
C LEU A 112 7.99 3.64 -14.55
N ASP A 113 7.12 4.05 -15.44
CA ASP A 113 5.69 3.75 -15.42
C ASP A 113 5.43 2.42 -16.17
N ASP A 114 5.16 1.34 -15.42
CA ASP A 114 4.97 -0.03 -15.91
C ASP A 114 3.51 -0.54 -15.76
N PRO A 115 2.50 0.13 -16.38
CA PRO A 115 1.09 -0.20 -16.17
C PRO A 115 0.69 -1.59 -16.70
N GLU A 116 1.44 -2.12 -17.66
CA GLU A 116 1.21 -3.44 -18.24
C GLU A 116 2.00 -4.55 -17.51
N LEU A 117 2.70 -4.20 -16.42
CA LEU A 117 3.54 -5.13 -15.64
C LEU A 117 4.62 -5.84 -16.49
N THR A 118 5.11 -5.18 -17.53
CA THR A 118 6.08 -5.73 -18.47
C THR A 118 7.45 -5.92 -17.81
N THR A 119 7.99 -4.87 -17.20
CA THR A 119 9.24 -4.95 -16.45
C THR A 119 9.08 -5.77 -15.17
N TRP A 120 7.95 -5.65 -14.47
CA TRP A 120 7.59 -6.50 -13.34
C TRP A 120 7.73 -8.00 -13.66
N GLN A 121 7.16 -8.44 -14.79
CA GLN A 121 7.21 -9.84 -15.23
C GLN A 121 8.63 -10.25 -15.64
N ALA A 122 9.35 -9.39 -16.36
CA ALA A 122 10.71 -9.67 -16.81
C ALA A 122 11.69 -9.92 -15.66
N TYR A 123 11.45 -9.28 -14.51
CA TYR A 123 12.25 -9.47 -13.29
C TYR A 123 11.64 -10.46 -12.31
N THR A 124 10.56 -11.14 -12.68
CA THR A 124 9.86 -12.13 -11.84
C THR A 124 9.44 -11.61 -10.47
N ALA A 125 9.15 -10.29 -10.39
CA ALA A 125 8.58 -9.71 -9.17
C ALA A 125 7.21 -10.34 -8.88
N ARG A 126 6.91 -10.62 -7.62
CA ARG A 126 5.69 -11.34 -7.19
C ARG A 126 4.95 -10.65 -6.04
N ALA A 127 5.62 -9.73 -5.39
CA ALA A 127 5.10 -8.98 -4.25
C ALA A 127 5.64 -7.56 -4.27
N TRP A 128 4.90 -6.64 -3.69
CA TRP A 128 5.34 -5.29 -3.40
C TRP A 128 5.76 -5.19 -1.92
N PRO A 129 6.90 -4.54 -1.62
CA PRO A 129 7.98 -4.16 -2.55
C PRO A 129 8.86 -5.34 -2.96
N THR A 130 9.57 -5.20 -4.10
CA THR A 130 10.65 -6.09 -4.52
C THR A 130 11.84 -5.25 -4.98
N LEU A 131 13.04 -5.55 -4.49
CA LEU A 131 14.27 -4.87 -4.84
C LEU A 131 15.17 -5.79 -5.66
N VAL A 132 15.72 -5.28 -6.77
CA VAL A 132 16.68 -6.00 -7.60
C VAL A 132 17.95 -5.17 -7.74
N VAL A 133 19.10 -5.74 -7.38
CA VAL A 133 20.40 -5.07 -7.48
C VAL A 133 21.12 -5.58 -8.72
N ILE A 134 21.58 -4.64 -9.55
CA ILE A 134 22.31 -4.89 -10.79
C ILE A 134 23.71 -4.29 -10.67
N ASP A 135 24.73 -5.08 -11.00
CA ASP A 135 26.13 -4.64 -10.97
C ASP A 135 26.47 -3.69 -12.15
N PRO A 136 27.62 -2.97 -12.09
CA PRO A 136 28.04 -2.07 -13.16
C PRO A 136 28.23 -2.72 -14.53
N GLU A 137 28.40 -4.04 -14.59
CA GLU A 137 28.50 -4.81 -15.82
C GLU A 137 27.11 -5.24 -16.35
N GLY A 138 26.03 -5.03 -15.56
CA GLY A 138 24.63 -5.29 -15.89
C GLY A 138 24.15 -6.69 -15.59
N TYR A 139 24.66 -7.30 -14.56
CA TYR A 139 24.17 -8.59 -14.06
C TYR A 139 23.42 -8.42 -12.75
N ILE A 140 22.36 -9.19 -12.59
CA ILE A 140 21.61 -9.24 -11.32
C ILE A 140 22.47 -9.94 -10.27
N VAL A 141 22.64 -9.27 -9.13
CA VAL A 141 23.45 -9.78 -8.00
C VAL A 141 22.60 -10.01 -6.73
N ALA A 142 21.43 -9.40 -6.64
CA ALA A 142 20.48 -9.66 -5.57
C ALA A 142 19.04 -9.47 -6.04
N HIS A 143 18.12 -10.22 -5.42
CA HIS A 143 16.68 -10.12 -5.59
C HIS A 143 16.05 -10.31 -4.21
N LEU A 144 15.40 -9.25 -3.68
CA LEU A 144 14.91 -9.16 -2.31
C LEU A 144 13.42 -8.80 -2.34
N SER A 145 12.59 -9.50 -1.59
CA SER A 145 11.17 -9.19 -1.48
C SER A 145 10.85 -8.74 -0.06
N GLY A 146 9.96 -7.75 0.07
CA GLY A 146 9.59 -7.16 1.36
C GLY A 146 10.47 -5.96 1.73
N GLU A 147 10.32 -5.50 2.94
CA GLU A 147 10.99 -4.36 3.55
C GLU A 147 12.10 -4.78 4.54
N GLY A 148 12.87 -3.82 5.10
CA GLY A 148 13.86 -4.08 6.14
C GLY A 148 15.23 -4.55 5.64
N HIS A 149 15.53 -4.39 4.35
CA HIS A 149 16.77 -4.88 3.73
C HIS A 149 17.91 -3.86 3.67
N VAL A 150 17.74 -2.65 4.19
CA VAL A 150 18.68 -1.52 3.99
C VAL A 150 20.11 -1.81 4.46
N GLN A 151 20.28 -2.54 5.57
CA GLN A 151 21.63 -2.85 6.09
C GLN A 151 22.37 -3.82 5.17
N GLY A 152 21.70 -4.88 4.72
CA GLY A 152 22.24 -5.82 3.74
C GLY A 152 22.55 -5.15 2.41
N LEU A 153 21.65 -4.28 1.92
CA LEU A 153 21.87 -3.49 0.71
C LEU A 153 23.07 -2.55 0.83
N THR A 154 23.21 -1.84 1.94
CA THR A 154 24.35 -0.95 2.17
C THR A 154 25.67 -1.71 2.12
N SER A 155 25.72 -2.88 2.74
CA SER A 155 26.92 -3.75 2.71
C SER A 155 27.22 -4.23 1.29
N LEU A 156 26.19 -4.71 0.57
CA LEU A 156 26.33 -5.17 -0.82
C LEU A 156 26.79 -4.04 -1.76
N VAL A 157 26.22 -2.84 -1.65
CA VAL A 157 26.65 -1.69 -2.46
C VAL A 157 28.12 -1.35 -2.22
N ARG A 158 28.58 -1.36 -0.95
CA ARG A 158 30.00 -1.15 -0.61
C ARG A 158 30.92 -2.21 -1.21
N GLU A 159 30.52 -3.48 -1.17
CA GLU A 159 31.27 -4.58 -1.78
C GLU A 159 31.35 -4.40 -3.32
N LEU A 160 30.24 -4.08 -3.97
CA LEU A 160 30.20 -3.84 -5.42
C LEU A 160 31.04 -2.63 -5.83
N VAL A 161 31.03 -1.54 -5.05
CA VAL A 161 31.92 -0.38 -5.28
C VAL A 161 33.37 -0.83 -5.25
N ALA A 162 33.82 -1.53 -4.21
CA ALA A 162 35.20 -1.97 -4.09
C ALA A 162 35.61 -2.94 -5.21
N GLU A 163 34.74 -3.89 -5.55
CA GLU A 163 34.98 -4.88 -6.59
C GLU A 163 35.13 -4.22 -7.98
N HIS A 164 34.16 -3.36 -8.33
CA HIS A 164 34.10 -2.76 -9.66
C HIS A 164 35.06 -1.58 -9.86
N GLU A 165 35.49 -0.90 -8.77
CA GLU A 165 36.65 -0.01 -8.81
C GLU A 165 37.93 -0.78 -9.14
N ALA A 166 38.17 -1.92 -8.47
CA ALA A 166 39.34 -2.74 -8.74
C ALA A 166 39.34 -3.32 -10.17
N LYS A 167 38.18 -3.61 -10.73
CA LYS A 167 38.01 -4.06 -12.13
C LYS A 167 38.09 -2.93 -13.15
N GLY A 168 37.93 -1.68 -12.74
CA GLY A 168 37.83 -0.53 -13.64
C GLY A 168 36.50 -0.47 -14.42
N THR A 169 35.44 -1.08 -13.92
CA THR A 169 34.10 -1.12 -14.51
C THR A 169 33.11 -0.19 -13.82
N LEU A 170 33.49 0.48 -12.72
CA LEU A 170 32.69 1.46 -12.02
C LEU A 170 32.91 2.86 -12.61
N HIS A 171 31.84 3.58 -12.89
CA HIS A 171 31.88 4.95 -13.40
C HIS A 171 31.27 5.92 -12.38
N ARG A 172 32.09 6.84 -11.86
CA ARG A 172 31.64 7.89 -10.96
C ARG A 172 31.08 9.08 -11.74
N GLY A 173 30.10 9.77 -11.19
CA GLY A 173 29.48 10.97 -11.73
C GLY A 173 28.00 11.06 -11.42
N ASP A 174 27.35 12.13 -11.85
CA ASP A 174 25.94 12.40 -11.58
C ASP A 174 25.02 11.32 -12.17
N GLY A 175 23.90 11.07 -11.47
CA GLY A 175 22.82 10.20 -11.94
C GLY A 175 21.88 10.91 -12.93
N PRO A 176 20.91 10.17 -13.50
CA PRO A 176 19.98 10.71 -14.50
C PRO A 176 18.78 11.47 -13.91
N TYR A 177 18.74 11.67 -12.60
CA TYR A 177 17.63 12.35 -11.90
C TYR A 177 17.51 13.81 -12.30
N VAL A 178 16.29 14.25 -12.63
CA VAL A 178 15.93 15.64 -12.91
C VAL A 178 14.71 16.00 -12.04
N PRO A 179 14.82 16.98 -11.12
CA PRO A 179 13.72 17.35 -10.23
C PRO A 179 12.54 17.94 -10.99
N ARG A 180 11.33 17.68 -10.48
CA ARG A 180 10.08 18.25 -10.97
C ARG A 180 9.72 19.53 -10.19
N PRO A 181 8.87 20.41 -10.75
CA PRO A 181 8.31 21.55 -10.01
C PRO A 181 7.52 21.08 -8.79
N LYS A 182 7.65 21.77 -7.67
CA LYS A 182 6.87 21.48 -6.46
C LYS A 182 5.43 21.98 -6.58
N THR A 183 4.50 21.29 -5.91
CA THR A 183 3.10 21.71 -5.78
C THR A 183 2.99 23.06 -5.06
N GLU A 184 2.24 24.00 -5.66
CA GLU A 184 1.94 25.32 -5.10
C GLU A 184 0.56 25.34 -4.40
N GLY A 185 0.23 26.41 -3.66
CA GLY A 185 -1.07 26.58 -3.01
C GLY A 185 -1.01 26.50 -1.48
N THR A 186 -2.17 26.56 -0.82
CA THR A 186 -2.28 26.49 0.65
C THR A 186 -1.92 25.12 1.19
N PHE A 187 -2.41 24.08 0.53
CA PHE A 187 -2.16 22.69 0.88
C PHE A 187 -1.30 21.97 -0.17
N ALA A 188 -0.59 20.95 0.27
CA ALA A 188 0.05 19.96 -0.59
C ALA A 188 -0.30 18.56 -0.09
N PHE A 189 -1.15 17.87 -0.84
CA PHE A 189 -1.64 16.53 -0.52
C PHE A 189 -2.16 16.40 0.92
N PRO A 190 -3.21 17.17 1.31
CA PRO A 190 -3.77 17.09 2.65
C PRO A 190 -4.29 15.66 2.91
N GLY A 191 -4.01 15.13 4.12
CA GLY A 191 -4.40 13.77 4.50
C GLY A 191 -5.69 13.74 5.27
N LYS A 192 -5.68 14.17 6.54
CA LYS A 192 -6.83 14.10 7.45
C LYS A 192 -7.22 15.50 7.95
N ALA A 193 -8.47 15.61 8.40
CA ALA A 193 -8.97 16.85 9.00
C ALA A 193 -9.92 16.57 10.17
N ILE A 194 -9.99 17.51 11.12
CA ILE A 194 -10.98 17.51 12.21
C ILE A 194 -11.56 18.90 12.40
N GLU A 195 -12.84 18.98 12.81
CA GLU A 195 -13.44 20.22 13.31
C GLU A 195 -12.97 20.47 14.74
N LEU A 196 -12.53 21.70 15.02
CA LEU A 196 -12.12 22.08 16.36
C LEU A 196 -13.31 22.67 17.15
N PRO A 197 -13.38 22.42 18.47
CA PRO A 197 -14.28 23.17 19.34
C PRO A 197 -14.09 24.67 19.19
N THR A 198 -15.19 25.42 19.18
CA THR A 198 -15.18 26.88 18.93
C THR A 198 -14.34 27.67 19.93
N GLU A 199 -14.03 27.11 21.09
CA GLU A 199 -13.13 27.72 22.08
C GLU A 199 -11.69 27.94 21.56
N PHE A 200 -11.29 27.21 20.53
CA PHE A 200 -9.97 27.32 19.86
C PHE A 200 -9.99 28.25 18.65
N GLY A 201 -11.16 28.70 18.21
CA GLY A 201 -11.28 29.65 17.11
C GLY A 201 -11.14 31.11 17.53
N PRO A 202 -10.89 32.01 16.57
CA PRO A 202 -10.89 33.44 16.81
C PRO A 202 -12.21 33.92 17.41
N LYS A 203 -12.14 34.74 18.46
CA LYS A 203 -13.33 35.24 19.14
C LYS A 203 -13.91 36.44 18.40
N ASN A 204 -15.23 36.43 18.19
CA ASN A 204 -15.98 37.58 17.71
C ASN A 204 -16.16 38.65 18.81
N LEU A 205 -16.81 39.76 18.46
CA LEU A 205 -17.07 40.85 19.38
C LEU A 205 -17.91 40.47 20.63
N PHE A 206 -18.62 39.33 20.59
CA PHE A 206 -19.42 38.81 21.66
C PHE A 206 -18.72 37.71 22.48
N GLY A 207 -17.46 37.44 22.19
CA GLY A 207 -16.65 36.41 22.85
C GLY A 207 -16.93 34.99 22.39
N THR A 208 -17.80 34.78 21.39
CA THR A 208 -18.05 33.48 20.76
C THR A 208 -16.92 33.16 19.80
N GLY A 209 -16.33 31.96 19.90
CA GLY A 209 -15.30 31.51 19.00
C GLY A 209 -15.87 31.13 17.63
N ALA A 210 -15.13 31.42 16.58
CA ALA A 210 -15.46 30.99 15.23
C ALA A 210 -15.15 29.49 15.03
N ARG A 211 -15.86 28.86 14.11
CA ARG A 211 -15.55 27.49 13.66
C ARG A 211 -14.20 27.46 12.96
N THR A 212 -13.39 26.47 13.26
CA THR A 212 -12.09 26.24 12.64
C THR A 212 -11.82 24.76 12.50
N TYR A 213 -10.90 24.42 11.62
CA TYR A 213 -10.53 23.04 11.33
C TYR A 213 -9.03 22.86 11.50
N LEU A 214 -8.62 21.67 11.89
CA LEU A 214 -7.23 21.28 11.89
C LEU A 214 -7.04 20.29 10.73
N VAL A 215 -6.00 20.50 9.92
CA VAL A 215 -5.74 19.75 8.69
C VAL A 215 -4.29 19.29 8.67
N SER A 216 -4.05 18.02 8.40
CA SER A 216 -2.73 17.50 8.10
C SER A 216 -2.34 17.88 6.67
N ASP A 217 -1.44 18.84 6.51
CA ASP A 217 -0.83 19.22 5.23
C ASP A 217 0.39 18.32 5.01
N THR A 218 0.09 17.06 4.66
CA THR A 218 0.95 15.89 4.82
C THR A 218 2.27 16.03 4.06
N ALA A 219 2.24 16.39 2.77
CA ALA A 219 3.46 16.51 1.98
C ALA A 219 4.31 17.77 2.30
N ARG A 220 3.78 18.68 3.14
CA ARG A 220 4.56 19.79 3.72
C ARG A 220 4.89 19.56 5.19
N HIS A 221 4.71 18.35 5.68
CA HIS A 221 5.15 17.89 7.00
C HIS A 221 4.69 18.82 8.14
N ARG A 222 3.43 19.30 8.07
CA ARG A 222 2.87 20.27 9.01
C ARG A 222 1.37 20.04 9.26
N ILE A 223 0.90 20.65 10.33
CA ILE A 223 -0.52 20.73 10.67
C ILE A 223 -0.95 22.18 10.54
N LEU A 224 -2.07 22.44 9.86
CA LEU A 224 -2.65 23.78 9.68
C LEU A 224 -3.96 23.89 10.45
N GLN A 225 -4.11 24.97 11.21
CA GLN A 225 -5.43 25.41 11.67
C GLN A 225 -5.96 26.39 10.62
N VAL A 226 -7.13 26.09 10.06
CA VAL A 226 -7.77 26.90 9.03
C VAL A 226 -9.13 27.42 9.48
N ALA A 227 -9.52 28.56 8.92
CA ALA A 227 -10.80 29.20 9.18
C ALA A 227 -11.97 28.41 8.56
N GLU A 228 -13.19 28.87 8.83
CA GLU A 228 -14.42 28.30 8.31
C GLU A 228 -14.49 28.24 6.77
N ASP A 229 -13.75 29.10 6.08
CA ASP A 229 -13.65 29.07 4.62
C ASP A 229 -12.83 27.89 4.05
N LEU A 230 -12.25 27.04 4.92
CA LEU A 230 -11.43 25.86 4.62
C LEU A 230 -10.11 26.19 3.89
N ASN A 231 -9.68 27.44 3.85
CA ASN A 231 -8.49 27.86 3.12
C ASN A 231 -7.61 28.88 3.86
N THR A 232 -8.22 29.79 4.62
CA THR A 232 -7.46 30.81 5.35
C THR A 232 -6.71 30.20 6.54
N VAL A 233 -5.38 30.22 6.51
CA VAL A 233 -4.53 29.67 7.57
C VAL A 233 -4.50 30.62 8.76
N LEU A 234 -4.83 30.11 9.94
CA LEU A 234 -4.83 30.82 11.22
C LEU A 234 -3.60 30.49 12.07
N ALA A 235 -3.13 29.25 12.02
CA ALA A 235 -1.93 28.78 12.70
C ALA A 235 -1.27 27.64 11.94
N THR A 236 0.06 27.51 12.13
CA THR A 236 0.87 26.45 11.54
C THR A 236 1.71 25.79 12.62
N TYR A 237 1.73 24.45 12.62
CA TYR A 237 2.50 23.62 13.53
C TYR A 237 3.36 22.66 12.71
N GLY A 238 4.68 22.70 12.91
CA GLY A 238 5.64 21.93 12.11
C GLY A 238 6.01 22.58 10.77
N GLY A 239 6.73 21.82 9.93
CA GLY A 239 7.09 22.19 8.55
C GLY A 239 8.15 23.28 8.37
N GLY A 240 8.67 23.90 9.43
CA GLY A 240 9.65 24.98 9.30
C GLY A 240 9.18 26.15 8.45
N GLU A 241 10.08 26.74 7.66
CA GLU A 241 9.76 27.84 6.73
C GLU A 241 9.20 27.31 5.41
N ASP A 242 9.72 26.18 4.90
CA ASP A 242 9.47 25.71 3.53
C ASP A 242 8.92 24.26 3.46
N GLY A 243 8.25 23.76 4.52
CA GLY A 243 7.77 22.37 4.55
C GLY A 243 8.88 21.37 4.87
N GLU A 244 9.77 21.72 5.79
CA GLU A 244 10.89 20.88 6.21
C GLU A 244 10.40 19.66 7.00
N LYS A 245 10.71 18.47 6.50
CA LYS A 245 10.48 17.22 7.23
C LYS A 245 11.50 16.99 8.33
N GLY A 246 11.15 16.16 9.30
CA GLY A 246 12.07 15.73 10.36
C GLY A 246 11.34 15.32 11.62
N TYR A 247 12.09 15.25 12.70
CA TYR A 247 11.57 14.95 14.03
C TYR A 247 12.13 15.97 15.04
N ALA A 248 11.24 16.75 15.63
CA ALA A 248 11.56 17.62 16.76
C ALA A 248 10.28 17.94 17.54
N ASP A 249 10.36 17.87 18.87
CA ASP A 249 9.40 18.51 19.76
C ASP A 249 9.66 20.03 19.75
N GLY A 250 8.63 20.84 19.93
CA GLY A 250 8.78 22.30 19.88
C GLY A 250 7.46 23.03 19.90
N THR A 251 7.50 24.32 19.56
CA THR A 251 6.31 25.17 19.55
C THR A 251 6.12 25.79 18.15
N GLY A 252 4.89 25.70 17.63
CA GLY A 252 4.55 26.22 16.32
C GLY A 252 5.44 25.60 15.23
N THR A 253 6.04 26.42 14.37
CA THR A 253 6.88 25.99 13.25
C THR A 253 8.26 25.48 13.66
N THR A 254 8.64 25.50 14.96
CA THR A 254 9.89 24.87 15.42
C THR A 254 9.77 23.36 15.60
N ALA A 255 8.56 22.84 15.78
CA ALA A 255 8.32 21.40 15.72
C ALA A 255 8.63 20.84 14.33
N ARG A 256 8.88 19.54 14.25
CA ARG A 256 9.05 18.84 12.97
C ARG A 256 8.22 17.56 12.98
N PHE A 257 7.60 17.31 11.85
CA PHE A 257 6.87 16.09 11.52
C PHE A 257 7.46 15.46 10.24
N ASN A 258 7.07 14.23 9.97
CA ASN A 258 7.33 13.58 8.69
C ASN A 258 6.04 12.89 8.22
N GLU A 259 5.36 13.50 7.23
CA GLU A 259 4.09 13.07 6.67
C GLU A 259 3.03 12.76 7.74
N PRO A 260 2.66 13.75 8.59
CA PRO A 260 1.61 13.55 9.58
C PRO A 260 0.27 13.29 8.89
N GLN A 261 -0.51 12.32 9.40
CA GLN A 261 -1.80 11.94 8.84
C GLN A 261 -2.94 12.19 9.84
N GLY A 262 -3.21 11.26 10.74
CA GLY A 262 -4.36 11.26 11.62
C GLY A 262 -4.32 12.33 12.70
N LEU A 263 -5.51 12.82 13.02
CA LEU A 263 -5.76 13.84 14.04
C LEU A 263 -6.91 13.37 14.94
N ALA A 264 -6.70 13.27 16.25
CA ALA A 264 -7.74 12.88 17.20
C ALA A 264 -7.89 13.90 18.32
N LEU A 265 -9.11 14.42 18.50
CA LEU A 265 -9.40 15.30 19.62
C LEU A 265 -9.32 14.53 20.95
N VAL A 266 -8.66 15.12 21.92
CA VAL A 266 -8.72 14.69 23.32
C VAL A 266 -10.11 15.03 23.88
N PRO A 267 -10.80 14.10 24.56
CA PRO A 267 -12.03 14.41 25.26
C PRO A 267 -11.89 15.62 26.21
N ALA A 268 -12.86 16.50 26.20
CA ALA A 268 -12.78 17.77 26.92
C ALA A 268 -12.44 17.58 28.42
N GLU A 269 -12.97 16.52 29.03
CA GLU A 269 -12.75 16.15 30.44
C GLU A 269 -11.32 15.70 30.75
N LEU A 270 -10.54 15.33 29.74
CA LEU A 270 -9.14 14.88 29.89
C LEU A 270 -8.13 15.97 29.59
N ARG A 271 -8.46 16.99 28.80
CA ARG A 271 -7.53 18.02 28.30
C ARG A 271 -6.73 18.70 29.38
N GLU A 272 -7.39 19.13 30.47
CA GLU A 272 -6.72 19.80 31.61
C GLU A 272 -5.71 18.87 32.28
N LYS A 273 -6.08 17.61 32.49
CA LYS A 273 -5.20 16.60 33.10
C LYS A 273 -3.99 16.25 32.23
N LEU A 274 -4.22 16.10 30.93
CA LEU A 274 -3.20 15.66 29.98
C LEU A 274 -2.30 16.81 29.50
N GLY A 275 -2.83 18.05 29.51
CA GLY A 275 -2.09 19.25 29.09
C GLY A 275 -1.97 19.41 27.57
N TYR A 276 -2.76 18.68 26.78
CA TYR A 276 -2.83 18.82 25.32
C TYR A 276 -4.26 18.58 24.81
N ASP A 277 -4.53 19.01 23.58
CA ASP A 277 -5.87 19.04 23.00
C ASP A 277 -6.05 18.04 21.85
N VAL A 278 -4.98 17.68 21.16
CA VAL A 278 -5.01 16.81 19.98
C VAL A 278 -3.86 15.80 20.03
N LEU A 279 -4.17 14.55 19.67
CA LEU A 279 -3.19 13.53 19.32
C LEU A 279 -3.01 13.53 17.81
N ILE A 280 -1.75 13.49 17.34
CA ILE A 280 -1.34 13.49 15.94
C ILE A 280 -0.59 12.18 15.65
N THR A 281 -0.92 11.50 14.57
CA THR A 281 -0.12 10.40 14.05
C THR A 281 0.99 10.97 13.15
N ASP A 282 2.22 10.88 13.61
CA ASP A 282 3.42 11.33 12.88
C ASP A 282 3.99 10.12 12.12
N THR A 283 3.36 9.84 10.98
CA THR A 283 3.31 8.54 10.31
C THR A 283 4.68 8.00 9.95
N VAL A 284 5.48 8.74 9.21
CA VAL A 284 6.81 8.31 8.76
C VAL A 284 7.85 8.40 9.88
N ASN A 285 7.59 9.21 10.91
CA ASN A 285 8.40 9.20 12.14
C ASN A 285 8.06 8.04 13.07
N HIS A 286 7.05 7.22 12.76
CA HIS A 286 6.59 6.10 13.60
C HIS A 286 6.32 6.51 15.03
N ARG A 287 5.57 7.64 15.21
CA ARG A 287 5.31 8.26 16.51
C ARG A 287 3.88 8.76 16.67
N LEU A 288 3.46 8.85 17.92
CA LEU A 288 2.29 9.63 18.32
C LEU A 288 2.77 10.93 18.95
N ARG A 289 2.19 12.05 18.54
CA ARG A 289 2.55 13.38 19.03
C ARG A 289 1.32 14.05 19.64
N SER A 290 1.54 14.92 20.61
CA SER A 290 0.51 15.80 21.16
C SER A 290 0.61 17.18 20.56
N LEU A 291 -0.52 17.90 20.52
CA LEU A 291 -0.57 19.32 20.22
C LEU A 291 -1.44 20.02 21.28
N ASN A 292 -0.88 21.03 21.93
CA ASN A 292 -1.61 21.98 22.73
C ASN A 292 -1.98 23.19 21.87
N LEU A 293 -3.26 23.37 21.56
CA LEU A 293 -3.74 24.41 20.66
C LEU A 293 -3.60 25.84 21.20
N ARG A 294 -3.46 26.00 22.54
CA ARG A 294 -3.31 27.32 23.17
C ARG A 294 -1.88 27.81 23.18
N THR A 295 -0.92 26.90 23.35
CA THR A 295 0.51 27.21 23.41
C THR A 295 1.23 26.94 22.11
N GLY A 296 0.65 26.12 21.23
CA GLY A 296 1.29 25.60 20.02
C GLY A 296 2.34 24.53 20.32
N GLU A 297 2.43 24.03 21.55
CA GLU A 297 3.43 23.04 21.94
C GLU A 297 3.11 21.67 21.36
N VAL A 298 4.11 21.05 20.76
CA VAL A 298 4.11 19.68 20.22
C VAL A 298 5.09 18.84 21.02
N ARG A 299 4.67 17.68 21.52
CA ARG A 299 5.49 16.73 22.26
C ARG A 299 5.29 15.31 21.74
N THR A 300 6.29 14.46 21.94
CA THR A 300 6.18 13.02 21.68
C THR A 300 5.44 12.31 22.81
N LEU A 301 4.42 11.54 22.43
CA LEU A 301 3.61 10.73 23.36
C LEU A 301 4.07 9.26 23.36
N ALA A 302 4.30 8.70 22.17
CA ALA A 302 4.67 7.30 21.99
C ALA A 302 5.51 7.13 20.72
N GLY A 303 6.21 6.01 20.63
CA GLY A 303 7.08 5.69 19.50
C GLY A 303 8.52 6.13 19.73
N ASN A 304 9.47 5.22 19.48
CA ASN A 304 10.91 5.49 19.57
C ASN A 304 11.53 5.95 18.23
N GLY A 305 10.72 5.95 17.14
CA GLY A 305 11.14 6.31 15.80
C GLY A 305 11.80 5.20 15.01
N VAL A 306 11.96 4.04 15.60
CA VAL A 306 12.36 2.83 14.87
C VAL A 306 11.09 2.17 14.34
N GLN A 307 11.07 1.88 13.06
CA GLN A 307 9.96 1.15 12.45
C GLN A 307 9.85 -0.25 13.06
N ARG A 308 8.63 -0.63 13.47
CA ARG A 308 8.34 -1.99 13.87
C ARG A 308 8.14 -2.84 12.62
N VAL A 309 9.07 -3.74 12.35
CA VAL A 309 9.04 -4.64 11.20
C VAL A 309 8.75 -6.06 11.71
N ILE A 310 7.88 -6.77 11.00
CA ILE A 310 7.53 -8.17 11.32
C ILE A 310 8.52 -9.13 10.65
N ASP A 311 9.00 -8.78 9.45
CA ASP A 311 9.95 -9.54 8.65
C ASP A 311 11.15 -8.68 8.23
N GLY A 312 12.22 -9.30 7.75
CA GLY A 312 13.43 -8.62 7.25
C GLY A 312 14.57 -8.54 8.27
N ASP A 313 15.67 -7.87 7.89
CA ASP A 313 16.91 -7.81 8.68
C ASP A 313 16.74 -7.08 10.02
N ASN A 314 15.80 -6.16 10.09
CA ASN A 314 15.45 -5.37 11.27
C ASN A 314 14.23 -5.89 12.03
N ALA A 315 13.71 -7.08 11.66
CA ALA A 315 12.57 -7.66 12.32
C ALA A 315 12.75 -7.71 13.84
N VAL A 316 11.70 -7.34 14.56
CA VAL A 316 11.70 -7.46 16.02
C VAL A 316 11.76 -8.96 16.35
N THR A 317 12.93 -9.43 16.74
CA THR A 317 13.13 -10.83 17.13
C THR A 317 12.32 -11.14 18.39
N GLY A 318 11.45 -12.13 18.31
CA GLY A 318 10.50 -12.46 19.35
C GLY A 318 9.08 -12.34 18.86
N ASN A 319 8.12 -12.51 19.73
CA ASN A 319 6.71 -12.41 19.38
C ASN A 319 6.37 -10.98 18.91
N ALA A 320 6.18 -10.78 17.59
CA ALA A 320 5.82 -9.49 17.00
C ALA A 320 4.52 -8.91 17.59
N ASN A 321 3.69 -9.76 18.16
CA ASN A 321 2.45 -9.43 18.86
C ASN A 321 2.63 -9.21 20.36
N HIS A 322 3.86 -9.01 20.84
CA HIS A 322 4.12 -8.74 22.25
C HIS A 322 4.68 -7.33 22.45
N ILE A 323 3.99 -6.54 23.25
CA ILE A 323 4.48 -5.26 23.80
C ILE A 323 4.57 -5.45 25.32
N PRO A 324 5.75 -5.22 25.93
CA PRO A 324 5.86 -5.30 27.39
C PRO A 324 4.92 -4.30 28.07
N ALA A 325 4.10 -4.78 29.01
CA ALA A 325 3.06 -3.98 29.64
C ALA A 325 3.59 -2.83 30.52
N ASP A 326 4.87 -2.89 30.90
CA ASP A 326 5.55 -1.91 31.75
C ASP A 326 6.55 -1.02 30.96
N ALA A 327 6.64 -1.19 29.64
CA ALA A 327 7.53 -0.38 28.83
C ALA A 327 6.95 1.03 28.65
N PRO A 328 7.78 2.09 28.80
CA PRO A 328 7.34 3.44 28.47
C PRO A 328 6.88 3.54 27.01
N ALA A 329 5.79 4.23 26.76
CA ALA A 329 5.24 4.38 25.39
C ALA A 329 6.27 4.90 24.38
N THR A 330 7.15 5.81 24.82
CA THR A 330 8.25 6.38 24.00
C THR A 330 9.40 5.42 23.71
N ALA A 331 9.43 4.24 24.35
CA ALA A 331 10.42 3.20 24.06
C ALA A 331 9.90 2.14 23.07
N ILE A 332 8.60 2.14 22.77
CA ILE A 332 7.97 1.17 21.88
C ILE A 332 8.20 1.56 20.42
N ALA A 333 8.58 0.59 19.59
CA ALA A 333 8.61 0.77 18.14
C ALA A 333 7.18 0.70 17.59
N LEU A 334 6.78 1.69 16.79
CA LEU A 334 5.52 1.75 16.04
C LEU A 334 5.80 1.58 14.54
N SER A 335 4.78 1.39 13.73
CA SER A 335 4.95 1.26 12.27
C SER A 335 3.83 2.01 11.54
N SER A 336 4.15 3.21 11.09
CA SER A 336 3.25 4.08 10.33
C SER A 336 1.84 4.18 10.94
N PRO A 337 1.69 4.79 12.13
CA PRO A 337 0.38 5.13 12.64
C PRO A 337 -0.29 6.08 11.63
N TRP A 338 -1.46 5.69 11.10
CA TRP A 338 -2.10 6.41 10.00
C TRP A 338 -3.27 7.27 10.47
N ASP A 339 -4.08 6.74 11.37
CA ASP A 339 -5.23 7.45 11.92
C ASP A 339 -5.46 7.07 13.38
N ALA A 340 -6.26 7.86 14.11
CA ALA A 340 -6.56 7.60 15.49
C ALA A 340 -7.92 8.16 15.91
N VAL A 341 -8.56 7.51 16.87
CA VAL A 341 -9.77 8.01 17.55
C VAL A 341 -9.69 7.71 19.03
N TYR A 342 -10.25 8.59 19.88
CA TYR A 342 -10.46 8.23 21.29
C TYR A 342 -11.73 7.40 21.42
N SER A 343 -11.59 6.13 21.79
CA SER A 343 -12.72 5.27 22.10
C SER A 343 -13.14 5.43 23.57
N ARG A 344 -14.37 5.92 23.77
CA ARG A 344 -14.95 6.03 25.12
C ARG A 344 -15.21 4.67 25.73
N GLU A 345 -15.62 3.71 24.90
CA GLU A 345 -15.88 2.34 25.34
C GLU A 345 -14.59 1.63 25.81
N ALA A 346 -13.47 1.84 25.10
CA ALA A 346 -12.16 1.31 25.47
C ALA A 346 -11.42 2.19 26.51
N GLY A 347 -11.80 3.47 26.68
CA GLY A 347 -11.15 4.43 27.57
C GLY A 347 -9.74 4.87 27.13
N GLN A 348 -9.42 4.73 25.84
CA GLN A 348 -8.09 5.00 25.28
C GLN A 348 -8.18 5.44 23.82
N PHE A 349 -7.08 5.97 23.29
CA PHE A 349 -6.96 6.13 21.84
C PHE A 349 -6.76 4.76 21.17
N VAL A 350 -7.49 4.54 20.08
CA VAL A 350 -7.28 3.40 19.17
C VAL A 350 -6.69 3.93 17.90
N ILE A 351 -5.54 3.35 17.50
CA ILE A 351 -4.68 3.80 16.42
C ILE A 351 -4.73 2.79 15.27
N ALA A 352 -5.04 3.25 14.07
CA ALA A 352 -4.88 2.47 12.86
C ALA A 352 -3.38 2.37 12.52
N MET A 353 -2.76 1.24 12.86
CA MET A 353 -1.33 0.98 12.66
C MET A 353 -1.11 0.32 11.31
N ALA A 354 -0.98 1.14 10.26
CA ALA A 354 -0.96 0.67 8.89
C ALA A 354 0.18 -0.33 8.60
N GLY A 355 1.38 -0.06 9.08
CA GLY A 355 2.57 -0.85 8.73
C GLY A 355 2.67 -2.20 9.46
N THR A 356 1.87 -2.48 10.49
CA THR A 356 1.78 -3.81 11.13
C THR A 356 0.43 -4.49 10.91
N HIS A 357 -0.47 -3.88 10.12
CA HIS A 357 -1.78 -4.44 9.84
C HIS A 357 -2.61 -4.73 11.11
N GLN A 358 -2.55 -3.80 12.08
CA GLN A 358 -3.15 -3.94 13.41
C GLN A 358 -3.83 -2.65 13.88
N LEU A 359 -4.64 -2.76 14.91
CA LEU A 359 -5.07 -1.62 15.73
C LEU A 359 -4.25 -1.62 17.02
N PHE A 360 -3.69 -0.47 17.39
CA PHE A 360 -2.97 -0.28 18.65
C PHE A 360 -3.82 0.54 19.61
N GLY A 361 -3.65 0.31 20.90
CA GLY A 361 -4.20 1.12 21.99
C GLY A 361 -3.12 2.03 22.58
N TYR A 362 -3.48 3.29 22.87
CA TYR A 362 -2.68 4.21 23.68
C TYR A 362 -3.55 4.78 24.79
N ASP A 363 -3.25 4.38 26.02
CA ASP A 363 -3.88 4.99 27.22
C ASP A 363 -3.12 6.27 27.58
N PRO A 364 -3.73 7.46 27.41
CA PRO A 364 -3.07 8.72 27.64
C PRO A 364 -2.85 9.03 29.12
N VAL A 365 -3.50 8.30 30.04
CA VAL A 365 -3.39 8.51 31.49
C VAL A 365 -2.26 7.71 32.10
N SER A 366 -2.10 6.45 31.68
CA SER A 366 -1.02 5.57 32.12
C SER A 366 0.19 5.64 31.21
N GLU A 367 0.07 6.28 30.03
CA GLU A 367 1.10 6.38 28.98
C GLU A 367 1.58 5.00 28.51
N ILE A 368 0.64 4.07 28.33
CA ILE A 368 0.90 2.69 27.90
C ILE A 368 0.41 2.51 26.47
N VAL A 369 1.24 1.84 25.65
CA VAL A 369 0.89 1.33 24.33
C VAL A 369 0.64 -0.17 24.41
N SER A 370 -0.41 -0.64 23.75
CA SER A 370 -0.74 -2.06 23.62
C SER A 370 -1.21 -2.40 22.20
N ILE A 371 -1.24 -3.66 21.86
CA ILE A 371 -1.95 -4.13 20.66
C ILE A 371 -3.43 -4.23 21.06
N PHE A 372 -4.28 -3.51 20.33
CA PHE A 372 -5.72 -3.48 20.60
C PHE A 372 -6.45 -4.61 19.86
N ALA A 373 -6.16 -4.79 18.58
CA ALA A 373 -6.69 -5.89 17.77
C ALA A 373 -5.81 -6.15 16.54
N GLY A 374 -5.83 -7.38 16.06
CA GLY A 374 -5.15 -7.81 14.84
C GLY A 374 -3.98 -8.74 15.12
N ALA A 375 -3.90 -9.84 14.37
CA ALA A 375 -2.85 -10.84 14.46
C ALA A 375 -1.51 -10.39 13.82
N GLY A 376 -1.46 -9.23 13.17
CA GLY A 376 -0.28 -8.75 12.43
C GLY A 376 -0.06 -9.49 11.09
N VAL A 377 -1.13 -10.05 10.55
CA VAL A 377 -1.14 -10.69 9.22
C VAL A 377 -1.90 -9.79 8.27
N GLU A 378 -1.30 -9.49 7.12
CA GLU A 378 -1.96 -8.73 6.06
C GLU A 378 -3.06 -9.56 5.41
N GLY A 379 -4.29 -9.11 5.49
CA GLY A 379 -5.42 -9.81 4.91
C GLY A 379 -6.77 -9.43 5.49
N LEU A 380 -7.77 -10.26 5.23
CA LEU A 380 -9.12 -10.09 5.72
C LEU A 380 -9.57 -11.36 6.44
N GLN A 381 -9.65 -11.30 7.77
CA GLN A 381 -10.22 -12.36 8.59
C GLN A 381 -11.04 -11.75 9.73
N ASP A 382 -12.25 -12.23 9.91
CA ASP A 382 -13.10 -11.89 11.04
C ASP A 382 -12.70 -12.74 12.27
N GLY A 383 -12.95 -12.23 13.46
CA GLY A 383 -12.63 -12.96 14.68
C GLY A 383 -12.54 -12.08 15.92
N THR A 384 -11.96 -12.65 16.97
CA THR A 384 -11.62 -11.92 18.20
C THR A 384 -10.52 -10.89 17.93
N ALA A 385 -10.20 -10.07 18.92
CA ALA A 385 -9.09 -9.12 18.84
C ALA A 385 -7.77 -9.79 18.41
N GLU A 386 -7.51 -11.01 18.86
CA GLU A 386 -6.25 -11.74 18.61
C GLU A 386 -6.26 -12.46 17.26
N ASP A 387 -7.43 -12.87 16.77
CA ASP A 387 -7.58 -13.71 15.56
C ASP A 387 -7.84 -12.89 14.29
N ALA A 388 -8.34 -11.66 14.42
CA ALA A 388 -8.70 -10.82 13.28
C ALA A 388 -7.47 -10.41 12.47
N TRP A 389 -7.63 -10.31 11.14
CA TRP A 389 -6.62 -9.75 10.25
C TRP A 389 -7.12 -8.46 9.66
N PHE A 390 -6.21 -7.52 9.53
CA PHE A 390 -6.41 -6.26 8.83
C PHE A 390 -5.40 -6.17 7.67
N ALA A 391 -5.66 -5.28 6.72
CA ALA A 391 -4.70 -4.96 5.68
C ALA A 391 -4.62 -3.45 5.56
N GLN A 392 -3.55 -2.88 6.06
CA GLN A 392 -3.27 -1.45 6.07
C GLN A 392 -4.49 -0.64 6.56
N PRO A 393 -4.87 -0.76 7.87
CA PRO A 393 -5.93 0.08 8.43
C PRO A 393 -5.49 1.56 8.32
N SER A 394 -6.31 2.39 7.67
CA SER A 394 -5.94 3.75 7.27
C SER A 394 -6.97 4.81 7.69
N GLY A 395 -8.13 4.39 8.17
CA GLY A 395 -9.14 5.27 8.73
C GLY A 395 -9.86 4.61 9.89
N ILE A 396 -10.17 5.36 10.94
CA ILE A 396 -10.90 4.85 12.12
C ILE A 396 -11.78 5.92 12.73
N ILE A 397 -13.02 5.55 13.06
CA ILE A 397 -13.95 6.39 13.81
C ILE A 397 -14.62 5.60 14.94
N GLU A 398 -15.07 6.31 15.99
CA GLU A 398 -16.03 5.80 16.97
C GLU A 398 -17.42 6.25 16.57
N ALA A 399 -18.34 5.31 16.37
CA ALA A 399 -19.75 5.59 16.13
C ALA A 399 -20.48 5.96 17.43
N ARG A 400 -21.67 6.56 17.30
CA ARG A 400 -22.47 6.99 18.48
C ARG A 400 -22.88 5.85 19.38
N ASP A 401 -22.93 4.62 18.89
CA ASP A 401 -23.20 3.41 19.67
C ASP A 401 -21.97 2.87 20.42
N GLY A 402 -20.81 3.51 20.27
CA GLY A 402 -19.54 3.13 20.88
C GLY A 402 -18.74 2.10 20.09
N SER A 403 -19.26 1.57 18.99
CA SER A 403 -18.51 0.69 18.10
C SER A 403 -17.48 1.47 17.28
N LEU A 404 -16.45 0.78 16.78
CA LEU A 404 -15.47 1.39 15.89
C LEU A 404 -15.66 0.89 14.45
N TRP A 405 -15.47 1.80 13.51
CA TRP A 405 -15.42 1.49 12.09
C TRP A 405 -14.03 1.77 11.56
N VAL A 406 -13.50 0.84 10.75
CA VAL A 406 -12.13 0.89 10.25
C VAL A 406 -12.12 0.70 8.74
N ALA A 407 -11.52 1.64 8.01
CA ALA A 407 -11.20 1.49 6.61
C ALA A 407 -9.88 0.72 6.47
N CYS A 408 -9.91 -0.40 5.76
CA CYS A 408 -8.74 -1.22 5.43
C CYS A 408 -8.43 -1.05 3.95
N SER A 409 -7.43 -0.23 3.63
CA SER A 409 -7.19 0.22 2.27
C SER A 409 -6.74 -0.91 1.33
N GLU A 410 -5.89 -1.81 1.77
CA GLU A 410 -5.35 -2.90 0.93
C GLU A 410 -6.35 -4.03 0.63
N THR A 411 -7.33 -4.26 1.49
CA THR A 411 -8.46 -5.18 1.22
C THR A 411 -9.67 -4.46 0.65
N SER A 412 -9.57 -3.15 0.40
CA SER A 412 -10.70 -2.31 -0.07
C SER A 412 -11.94 -2.50 0.80
N GLY A 413 -11.72 -2.67 2.11
CA GLY A 413 -12.70 -3.15 3.05
C GLY A 413 -13.14 -2.13 4.09
N LEU A 414 -14.34 -2.36 4.63
CA LEU A 414 -14.87 -1.68 5.80
C LEU A 414 -15.06 -2.70 6.92
N ARG A 415 -14.38 -2.50 8.05
CA ARG A 415 -14.44 -3.39 9.21
C ARG A 415 -15.22 -2.74 10.34
N HIS A 416 -15.95 -3.56 11.07
CA HIS A 416 -16.74 -3.18 12.23
C HIS A 416 -16.17 -3.85 13.49
N VAL A 417 -15.80 -3.05 14.48
CA VAL A 417 -15.22 -3.49 15.75
C VAL A 417 -16.24 -3.22 16.86
N THR A 418 -16.70 -4.28 17.50
CA THR A 418 -17.71 -4.21 18.56
C THR A 418 -17.14 -4.70 19.88
N PHE A 419 -17.73 -4.20 20.95
CA PHE A 419 -17.37 -4.54 22.32
C PHE A 419 -18.46 -5.39 22.95
N THR A 420 -18.06 -6.44 23.64
CA THR A 420 -18.96 -7.22 24.49
C THR A 420 -18.39 -7.31 25.90
N ARG A 421 -19.24 -7.40 26.91
CA ARG A 421 -18.82 -7.60 28.30
C ARG A 421 -19.41 -8.89 28.82
N ASP A 422 -18.58 -9.68 29.48
CA ASP A 422 -19.05 -10.88 30.16
C ASP A 422 -19.77 -10.52 31.51
N GLU A 423 -20.30 -11.53 32.17
CA GLU A 423 -20.97 -11.39 33.46
C GLU A 423 -20.07 -10.88 34.61
N HIS A 424 -18.75 -10.92 34.42
CA HIS A 424 -17.73 -10.41 35.33
C HIS A 424 -17.22 -9.02 34.95
N GLY A 425 -17.75 -8.44 33.82
CA GLY A 425 -17.38 -7.14 33.32
C GLY A 425 -16.11 -7.12 32.48
N HIS A 426 -15.51 -8.28 32.14
CA HIS A 426 -14.38 -8.32 31.22
C HIS A 426 -14.86 -7.97 29.81
N GLN A 427 -14.17 -7.00 29.22
CA GLN A 427 -14.44 -6.56 27.87
C GLN A 427 -13.74 -7.47 26.87
N SER A 428 -14.44 -7.88 25.84
CA SER A 428 -13.89 -8.54 24.68
C SER A 428 -14.23 -7.78 23.40
N VAL A 429 -13.34 -7.88 22.42
CA VAL A 429 -13.44 -7.19 21.15
C VAL A 429 -13.72 -8.22 20.05
N GLN A 430 -14.68 -7.90 19.19
CA GLN A 430 -15.02 -8.70 18.01
C GLN A 430 -14.91 -7.84 16.77
N VAL A 431 -14.25 -8.37 15.73
CA VAL A 431 -14.06 -7.73 14.44
C VAL A 431 -14.82 -8.47 13.37
N THR A 432 -15.63 -7.76 12.58
CA THR A 432 -16.38 -8.33 11.45
C THR A 432 -16.23 -7.46 10.21
N SER A 433 -16.38 -8.06 9.03
CA SER A 433 -16.35 -7.36 7.75
C SER A 433 -17.75 -6.89 7.34
N ALA A 434 -17.87 -5.61 7.03
CA ALA A 434 -19.05 -5.05 6.41
C ALA A 434 -18.95 -5.07 4.88
N VAL A 435 -17.79 -4.68 4.33
CA VAL A 435 -17.45 -4.71 2.91
C VAL A 435 -16.03 -5.26 2.77
N GLY A 436 -15.75 -5.96 1.67
CA GLY A 436 -14.45 -6.50 1.32
C GLY A 436 -14.42 -8.04 1.38
N LEU A 437 -13.72 -8.67 0.44
CA LEU A 437 -13.58 -10.11 0.35
C LEU A 437 -12.11 -10.59 0.34
N GLY A 438 -11.14 -9.69 0.20
CA GLY A 438 -9.71 -10.02 0.24
C GLY A 438 -8.81 -8.99 -0.45
N LEU A 439 -7.50 -9.28 -0.48
CA LEU A 439 -6.45 -8.35 -0.95
C LEU A 439 -6.53 -7.95 -2.43
N PHE A 440 -7.18 -8.76 -3.26
CA PHE A 440 -7.25 -8.55 -4.72
C PHE A 440 -8.68 -8.47 -5.23
N ASP A 441 -9.63 -8.20 -4.32
CA ASP A 441 -11.05 -8.08 -4.65
C ASP A 441 -11.52 -6.63 -4.40
N PHE A 442 -11.51 -5.83 -5.44
CA PHE A 442 -11.82 -4.40 -5.40
C PHE A 442 -12.59 -3.99 -6.66
N GLY A 443 -13.13 -2.78 -6.67
CA GLY A 443 -13.87 -2.22 -7.80
C GLY A 443 -14.81 -1.11 -7.36
N PHE A 444 -15.80 -0.80 -8.21
CA PHE A 444 -16.82 0.19 -7.93
C PHE A 444 -18.21 -0.44 -8.10
N VAL A 445 -18.74 -1.06 -7.04
CA VAL A 445 -20.04 -1.74 -7.06
C VAL A 445 -20.84 -1.38 -5.80
N ASP A 446 -22.08 -0.93 -5.98
CA ASP A 446 -23.07 -0.79 -4.92
C ASP A 446 -23.76 -2.13 -4.66
N GLY A 447 -24.29 -2.35 -3.45
CA GLY A 447 -25.03 -3.55 -3.11
C GLY A 447 -24.77 -4.03 -1.68
N ASP A 448 -25.07 -5.30 -1.43
CA ASP A 448 -24.87 -5.93 -0.14
C ASP A 448 -23.38 -6.22 0.16
N SER A 449 -23.11 -6.75 1.34
CA SER A 449 -21.73 -7.05 1.80
C SER A 449 -20.97 -8.04 0.91
N GLN A 450 -21.63 -8.86 0.10
CA GLN A 450 -21.00 -9.85 -0.75
C GLN A 450 -20.74 -9.32 -2.17
N THR A 451 -21.63 -8.44 -2.64
CA THR A 451 -21.58 -7.91 -4.00
C THR A 451 -20.87 -6.57 -4.10
N SER A 452 -20.96 -5.74 -3.04
CA SER A 452 -20.39 -4.40 -3.06
C SER A 452 -18.84 -4.40 -3.10
N ARG A 453 -18.30 -3.42 -3.80
CA ARG A 453 -16.83 -3.23 -3.94
C ARG A 453 -16.46 -1.77 -3.78
N MET A 454 -15.31 -1.55 -3.17
CA MET A 454 -14.61 -0.26 -3.06
C MET A 454 -13.19 -0.41 -3.61
N GLN A 455 -12.44 0.69 -3.66
CA GLN A 455 -11.05 0.67 -4.07
C GLN A 455 -10.22 1.61 -3.19
N HIS A 456 -9.40 1.03 -2.31
CA HIS A 456 -8.47 1.72 -1.41
C HIS A 456 -9.11 2.83 -0.56
N PRO A 457 -10.14 2.53 0.29
CA PRO A 457 -10.80 3.52 1.13
C PRO A 457 -9.87 4.01 2.26
N LEU A 458 -9.89 5.32 2.57
CA LEU A 458 -9.03 5.93 3.59
C LEU A 458 -9.78 6.62 4.73
N GLY A 459 -10.88 7.32 4.46
CA GLY A 459 -11.56 8.15 5.45
C GLY A 459 -12.98 7.68 5.76
N LEU A 460 -13.43 7.97 6.96
CA LEU A 460 -14.76 7.57 7.48
C LEU A 460 -15.43 8.70 8.24
N ALA A 461 -16.77 8.78 8.17
CA ALA A 461 -17.58 9.59 9.08
C ALA A 461 -18.95 8.95 9.33
N GLU A 462 -19.47 9.06 10.55
CA GLU A 462 -20.84 8.66 10.83
C GLU A 462 -21.81 9.77 10.41
N LEU A 463 -22.75 9.44 9.54
CA LEU A 463 -23.81 10.34 9.07
C LEU A 463 -24.90 10.54 10.11
N PRO A 464 -25.72 11.61 10.01
CA PRO A 464 -26.79 11.89 10.98
C PRO A 464 -27.79 10.74 11.18
N ASP A 465 -28.02 9.91 10.17
CA ASP A 465 -28.91 8.75 10.23
C ASP A 465 -28.28 7.47 10.79
N GLY A 466 -27.00 7.52 11.18
CA GLY A 466 -26.25 6.38 11.75
C GLY A 466 -25.58 5.49 10.71
N SER A 467 -25.69 5.83 9.43
CA SER A 467 -24.90 5.15 8.39
C SER A 467 -23.46 5.70 8.35
N ILE A 468 -22.56 4.96 7.70
CA ILE A 468 -21.15 5.30 7.62
C ILE A 468 -20.80 5.79 6.23
N ALA A 469 -20.39 7.04 6.12
CA ALA A 469 -19.78 7.56 4.90
C ALA A 469 -18.32 7.09 4.81
N VAL A 470 -17.92 6.68 3.60
CA VAL A 470 -16.59 6.14 3.32
C VAL A 470 -15.98 6.93 2.17
N ALA A 471 -14.79 7.48 2.36
CA ALA A 471 -13.98 8.03 1.29
C ALA A 471 -13.36 6.86 0.50
N ASP A 472 -14.00 6.51 -0.62
CA ASP A 472 -13.58 5.46 -1.55
C ASP A 472 -12.56 6.06 -2.52
N THR A 473 -11.34 6.21 -2.01
CA THR A 473 -10.30 7.12 -2.47
C THR A 473 -9.95 6.92 -3.94
N TYR A 474 -9.64 5.70 -4.35
CA TYR A 474 -9.24 5.40 -5.73
C TYR A 474 -10.41 5.33 -6.71
N ASN A 475 -11.62 5.23 -6.21
CA ASN A 475 -12.83 5.40 -7.01
C ASN A 475 -13.25 6.88 -7.16
N GLY A 476 -12.56 7.81 -6.48
CA GLY A 476 -12.90 9.22 -6.49
C GLY A 476 -14.33 9.48 -6.00
N ALA A 477 -14.79 8.76 -4.98
CA ALA A 477 -16.18 8.73 -4.57
C ALA A 477 -16.36 8.77 -3.05
N ILE A 478 -17.55 9.22 -2.61
CA ILE A 478 -18.04 9.00 -1.25
C ILE A 478 -19.11 7.93 -1.33
N ARG A 479 -18.92 6.87 -0.55
CA ARG A 479 -19.88 5.77 -0.44
C ARG A 479 -20.59 5.85 0.91
N ARG A 480 -21.77 5.23 1.02
CA ARG A 480 -22.55 5.13 2.24
C ARG A 480 -22.84 3.67 2.53
N TRP A 481 -22.34 3.20 3.67
CA TRP A 481 -22.72 1.92 4.23
C TRP A 481 -23.87 2.10 5.22
N ASP A 482 -24.98 1.41 4.97
CA ASP A 482 -26.12 1.34 5.89
C ASP A 482 -26.03 0.07 6.74
N PRO A 483 -25.69 0.16 8.04
CA PRO A 483 -25.54 -1.02 8.91
C PRO A 483 -26.85 -1.80 9.11
N ALA A 484 -28.00 -1.12 9.03
CA ALA A 484 -29.32 -1.75 9.21
C ALA A 484 -29.76 -2.52 7.95
N ALA A 485 -29.57 -1.92 6.79
CA ALA A 485 -29.87 -2.56 5.50
C ALA A 485 -28.77 -3.54 5.08
N LYS A 486 -27.54 -3.36 5.60
CA LYS A 486 -26.30 -4.05 5.16
C LYS A 486 -26.01 -3.84 3.67
N GLU A 487 -26.17 -2.61 3.23
CA GLU A 487 -25.98 -2.21 1.84
C GLU A 487 -25.02 -1.02 1.72
N LEU A 488 -24.16 -1.08 0.71
CA LEU A 488 -23.32 0.01 0.25
C LEU A 488 -23.99 0.73 -0.91
N SER A 489 -24.02 2.05 -0.87
CA SER A 489 -24.51 2.91 -1.95
C SER A 489 -23.56 4.08 -2.20
N THR A 490 -23.67 4.74 -3.35
CA THR A 490 -22.84 5.88 -3.72
C THR A 490 -23.55 7.20 -3.42
N LEU A 491 -22.87 8.11 -2.70
CA LEU A 491 -23.36 9.47 -2.44
C LEU A 491 -22.84 10.49 -3.44
N GLN A 492 -21.56 10.43 -3.80
CA GLN A 492 -20.90 11.40 -4.66
C GLN A 492 -19.77 10.75 -5.45
N ARG A 493 -19.49 11.26 -6.66
CA ARG A 493 -18.40 10.86 -7.55
C ARG A 493 -17.65 12.07 -8.08
N GLY A 494 -16.54 11.81 -8.78
CA GLY A 494 -15.74 12.83 -9.48
C GLY A 494 -14.86 13.64 -8.54
N LEU A 495 -14.44 13.03 -7.42
CA LEU A 495 -13.51 13.61 -6.46
C LEU A 495 -12.08 13.21 -6.79
N ALA A 496 -11.13 14.08 -6.42
CA ALA A 496 -9.70 13.87 -6.66
C ALA A 496 -9.04 13.19 -5.45
N GLU A 497 -9.10 11.86 -5.37
CA GLU A 497 -8.61 11.05 -4.27
C GLU A 497 -9.10 11.58 -2.89
N PRO A 498 -10.39 11.44 -2.55
CA PRO A 498 -10.87 11.82 -1.24
C PRO A 498 -10.19 10.96 -0.17
N ALA A 499 -9.41 11.57 0.73
CA ALA A 499 -8.68 10.86 1.77
C ALA A 499 -9.38 10.89 3.13
N ASP A 500 -10.24 11.88 3.35
CA ASP A 500 -10.98 12.02 4.60
C ASP A 500 -12.29 12.78 4.44
N LEU A 501 -13.16 12.69 5.44
CA LEU A 501 -14.43 13.39 5.46
C LEU A 501 -14.92 13.66 6.89
N LEU A 502 -15.61 14.78 7.04
CA LEU A 502 -16.24 15.23 8.29
C LEU A 502 -17.70 15.55 8.04
N VAL A 503 -18.54 15.39 9.07
CA VAL A 503 -19.91 15.91 9.06
C VAL A 503 -19.94 17.26 9.76
N GLU A 504 -20.19 18.32 8.98
CA GLU A 504 -20.37 19.69 9.48
C GLU A 504 -21.83 19.94 9.86
N HIS A 505 -22.06 20.34 11.09
CA HIS A 505 -23.37 20.73 11.60
C HIS A 505 -23.44 22.25 11.80
N SER A 506 -24.42 22.91 11.19
CA SER A 506 -24.71 24.33 11.40
C SER A 506 -26.12 24.51 11.95
N PRO A 507 -26.33 25.34 12.98
CA PRO A 507 -27.68 25.55 13.52
C PRO A 507 -28.65 26.10 12.46
N GLY A 508 -29.73 25.36 12.21
CA GLY A 508 -30.77 25.74 11.26
C GLY A 508 -30.47 25.46 9.78
N GLU A 509 -29.36 24.79 9.48
CA GLU A 509 -29.00 24.31 8.16
C GLU A 509 -28.95 22.78 8.13
N ASP A 510 -29.17 22.20 6.94
CA ASP A 510 -28.93 20.77 6.75
C ASP A 510 -27.43 20.45 6.94
N PRO A 511 -27.10 19.31 7.55
CA PRO A 511 -25.71 18.91 7.70
C PRO A 511 -25.03 18.70 6.34
N ARG A 512 -23.74 19.04 6.28
CA ARG A 512 -22.89 18.92 5.08
C ARG A 512 -21.70 18.03 5.33
N LEU A 513 -21.14 17.44 4.28
CA LEU A 513 -19.81 16.83 4.32
C LEU A 513 -18.76 17.88 4.00
N ILE A 514 -17.66 17.85 4.76
CA ILE A 514 -16.38 18.40 4.32
C ILE A 514 -15.55 17.22 3.87
N ILE A 515 -15.02 17.30 2.65
CA ILE A 515 -14.24 16.24 2.02
C ILE A 515 -12.83 16.78 1.80
N VAL A 516 -11.83 16.02 2.21
CA VAL A 516 -10.41 16.30 1.93
C VAL A 516 -10.07 15.66 0.58
N GLU A 517 -9.87 16.48 -0.45
CA GLU A 517 -9.45 16.03 -1.79
C GLU A 517 -7.93 16.16 -1.91
N THR A 518 -7.24 15.05 -1.65
CA THR A 518 -5.78 15.01 -1.57
C THR A 518 -5.12 15.45 -2.87
N ASN A 519 -5.53 14.90 -4.01
CA ASN A 519 -4.93 15.24 -5.32
C ASN A 519 -5.42 16.57 -5.91
N ALA A 520 -6.47 17.18 -5.36
CA ALA A 520 -6.87 18.55 -5.69
C ALA A 520 -6.29 19.60 -4.71
N HIS A 521 -5.53 19.17 -3.70
CA HIS A 521 -4.90 20.03 -2.70
C HIS A 521 -5.90 20.97 -2.00
N GLN A 522 -7.09 20.47 -1.67
CA GLN A 522 -8.18 21.29 -1.13
C GLN A 522 -9.10 20.52 -0.18
N LEU A 523 -9.91 21.28 0.54
CA LEU A 523 -11.09 20.80 1.24
C LEU A 523 -12.34 21.40 0.58
N VAL A 524 -13.38 20.58 0.37
CA VAL A 524 -14.63 21.01 -0.26
C VAL A 524 -15.84 20.66 0.60
N ARG A 525 -16.90 21.47 0.49
CA ARG A 525 -18.19 21.18 1.11
C ARG A 525 -19.14 20.51 0.11
N ALA A 526 -19.77 19.44 0.54
CA ALA A 526 -20.80 18.74 -0.22
C ALA A 526 -22.09 18.60 0.60
N ALA A 527 -23.24 18.69 -0.05
CA ALA A 527 -24.51 18.42 0.60
C ALA A 527 -24.65 16.92 0.91
N ILE A 528 -25.12 16.60 2.10
CA ILE A 528 -25.60 15.25 2.39
C ILE A 528 -27.02 15.18 1.83
N PRO A 529 -27.34 14.27 0.89
CA PRO A 529 -28.69 14.13 0.37
C PRO A 529 -29.68 13.87 1.49
N ALA A 530 -30.81 14.58 1.51
CA ALA A 530 -31.84 14.47 2.56
C ALA A 530 -32.43 13.05 2.66
N GLN A 531 -32.40 12.34 1.57
CA GLN A 531 -32.54 10.89 1.54
C GLN A 531 -31.32 10.38 0.83
N ALA A 532 -30.51 9.56 1.48
CA ALA A 532 -29.43 8.84 0.84
C ALA A 532 -30.06 7.92 -0.22
N GLN A 533 -30.40 8.51 -1.37
CA GLN A 533 -30.95 7.76 -2.47
C GLN A 533 -29.82 6.91 -3.03
N LYS A 534 -30.12 5.62 -3.21
CA LYS A 534 -29.34 4.77 -4.10
C LYS A 534 -29.28 5.49 -5.44
N VAL A 535 -28.11 6.03 -5.77
CA VAL A 535 -27.85 6.50 -7.13
C VAL A 535 -27.56 5.24 -7.93
N ASP A 536 -28.61 4.70 -8.55
CA ASP A 536 -28.56 3.53 -9.43
C ASP A 536 -27.98 3.98 -10.79
N GLU A 537 -26.73 4.44 -10.78
CA GLU A 537 -25.96 4.72 -11.98
C GLU A 537 -24.95 3.58 -12.15
N GLY A 538 -25.43 2.55 -12.84
CA GLY A 538 -24.69 1.50 -13.50
C GLY A 538 -23.37 1.08 -12.82
N ALA A 539 -23.38 -0.07 -12.16
CA ALA A 539 -22.15 -0.76 -11.78
C ALA A 539 -21.20 -0.78 -12.98
N ILE A 540 -20.11 -0.02 -12.93
CA ILE A 540 -18.99 -0.26 -13.81
C ILE A 540 -18.25 -1.43 -13.19
N THR A 541 -18.75 -2.63 -13.43
CA THR A 541 -17.94 -3.81 -13.34
C THR A 541 -17.08 -3.80 -14.59
N THR A 542 -15.78 -3.70 -14.45
CA THR A 542 -14.86 -4.17 -15.48
C THR A 542 -14.89 -5.70 -15.40
N ALA A 543 -16.09 -6.26 -15.53
CA ALA A 543 -16.24 -7.69 -15.71
C ALA A 543 -15.76 -7.98 -17.14
N ARG A 544 -14.70 -8.76 -17.27
CA ARG A 544 -14.42 -9.43 -18.54
C ARG A 544 -15.72 -10.09 -19.00
N PRO A 545 -16.12 -9.95 -20.28
CA PRO A 545 -17.27 -10.70 -20.79
C PRO A 545 -17.06 -12.17 -20.46
N ALA A 546 -18.05 -12.80 -19.87
CA ALA A 546 -17.96 -14.21 -19.55
C ALA A 546 -17.80 -15.02 -20.85
N THR A 547 -16.82 -15.93 -20.83
CA THR A 547 -16.58 -16.86 -21.95
C THR A 547 -17.65 -17.97 -21.91
N LYS A 548 -18.36 -18.15 -23.01
CA LYS A 548 -19.35 -19.24 -23.12
C LYS A 548 -18.66 -20.53 -23.52
N LEU A 549 -18.79 -21.54 -22.70
CA LEU A 549 -18.18 -22.85 -22.92
C LEU A 549 -19.26 -23.94 -22.93
N THR A 550 -19.02 -25.01 -23.70
CA THR A 550 -19.84 -26.22 -23.58
C THR A 550 -19.46 -26.99 -22.32
N GLY A 551 -20.45 -27.54 -21.61
CA GLY A 551 -20.17 -28.43 -20.48
C GLY A 551 -19.51 -29.74 -20.92
N GLY A 552 -18.68 -30.32 -20.06
CA GLY A 552 -17.93 -31.56 -20.35
C GLY A 552 -16.46 -31.29 -20.67
N THR A 553 -15.94 -31.94 -21.70
CA THR A 553 -14.50 -31.85 -22.04
C THR A 553 -14.19 -30.53 -22.76
N LEU A 554 -13.21 -29.79 -22.24
CA LEU A 554 -12.68 -28.56 -22.79
C LEU A 554 -11.17 -28.73 -23.04
N GLU A 555 -10.72 -28.44 -24.25
CA GLU A 555 -9.30 -28.38 -24.57
C GLU A 555 -8.77 -26.96 -24.25
N PHE A 556 -7.84 -26.89 -23.32
CA PHE A 556 -7.17 -25.64 -22.96
C PHE A 556 -5.76 -25.58 -23.54
N THR A 557 -5.42 -24.45 -24.14
CA THR A 557 -4.06 -24.18 -24.65
C THR A 557 -3.63 -22.74 -24.36
N SER A 558 -2.47 -22.59 -23.71
CA SER A 558 -1.77 -21.30 -23.65
C SER A 558 -0.71 -21.26 -24.76
N ARG A 559 -0.87 -20.33 -25.69
CA ARG A 559 0.11 -20.14 -26.77
C ARG A 559 1.24 -19.25 -26.27
N PHE A 560 2.46 -19.73 -26.38
CA PHE A 560 3.65 -18.93 -26.11
C PHE A 560 4.46 -18.76 -27.39
N THR A 561 4.58 -17.51 -27.85
CA THR A 561 5.47 -17.16 -28.96
C THR A 561 6.79 -16.70 -28.35
N VAL A 562 7.84 -17.47 -28.60
CA VAL A 562 9.17 -17.14 -28.10
C VAL A 562 9.64 -15.84 -28.76
N PRO A 563 10.07 -14.83 -28.01
CA PRO A 563 10.56 -13.57 -28.58
C PRO A 563 11.76 -13.75 -29.52
N THR A 564 11.91 -12.82 -30.45
CA THR A 564 13.02 -12.82 -31.37
C THR A 564 14.36 -12.77 -30.63
N GLY A 565 15.26 -13.69 -30.93
CA GLY A 565 16.57 -13.81 -30.26
C GLY A 565 16.56 -14.68 -29.00
N GLN A 566 15.44 -15.33 -28.71
CA GLN A 566 15.33 -16.26 -27.59
C GLN A 566 14.94 -17.67 -28.05
N LYS A 567 15.14 -18.65 -27.20
CA LYS A 567 14.81 -20.06 -27.43
C LYS A 567 14.38 -20.72 -26.12
N LEU A 568 13.40 -21.60 -26.19
CA LEU A 568 13.02 -22.43 -25.03
C LEU A 568 14.20 -23.34 -24.65
N ASP A 569 14.59 -23.30 -23.37
CA ASP A 569 15.68 -24.16 -22.86
C ASP A 569 15.14 -25.50 -22.40
N THR A 570 15.15 -26.46 -23.28
CA THR A 570 14.68 -27.83 -22.98
C THR A 570 15.76 -28.75 -22.42
N ARG A 571 16.98 -28.26 -22.16
CA ARG A 571 18.12 -29.07 -21.67
C ARG A 571 17.84 -29.70 -20.29
N TRP A 572 16.94 -29.12 -19.51
CA TRP A 572 16.60 -29.57 -18.16
C TRP A 572 15.15 -30.06 -18.04
N GLY A 573 14.49 -30.36 -19.14
CA GLY A 573 13.09 -30.76 -19.23
C GLY A 573 12.22 -29.71 -19.92
N ASP A 574 10.89 -29.84 -19.78
CA ASP A 574 9.95 -28.87 -20.33
C ASP A 574 10.04 -27.56 -19.53
N PRO A 575 10.43 -26.43 -20.14
CA PRO A 575 10.56 -25.15 -19.47
C PRO A 575 9.23 -24.43 -19.29
N THR A 576 8.12 -25.13 -19.46
CA THR A 576 6.77 -24.56 -19.37
C THR A 576 5.94 -25.21 -18.26
N GLN A 577 4.99 -24.46 -17.71
CA GLN A 577 4.15 -24.94 -16.62
C GLN A 577 2.76 -24.29 -16.68
N LEU A 578 1.74 -25.08 -16.36
CA LEU A 578 0.37 -24.64 -16.14
C LEU A 578 -0.07 -24.97 -14.70
N LYS A 579 -0.72 -23.99 -14.06
CA LYS A 579 -1.51 -24.18 -12.85
C LYS A 579 -2.94 -23.76 -13.16
N ILE A 580 -3.92 -24.64 -12.91
CA ILE A 580 -5.33 -24.38 -13.18
C ILE A 580 -6.15 -24.74 -11.93
N SER A 581 -7.06 -23.86 -11.57
CA SER A 581 -8.07 -24.06 -10.52
C SER A 581 -9.37 -23.35 -10.91
N SER A 582 -10.42 -23.53 -10.13
CA SER A 582 -11.72 -22.85 -10.37
C SER A 582 -12.38 -22.39 -9.09
N THR A 583 -13.26 -21.41 -9.22
CA THR A 583 -14.20 -21.00 -8.19
C THR A 583 -15.61 -21.12 -8.77
N PRO A 584 -16.49 -21.96 -8.22
CA PRO A 584 -16.25 -22.92 -7.11
C PRO A 584 -15.30 -24.07 -7.52
N GLU A 585 -14.61 -24.68 -6.56
CA GLU A 585 -13.61 -25.74 -6.81
C GLU A 585 -14.18 -26.95 -7.56
N ASN A 586 -15.43 -27.35 -7.27
CA ASN A 586 -16.13 -28.46 -7.90
C ASN A 586 -16.60 -28.18 -9.33
N PHE A 587 -16.28 -27.02 -9.89
CA PHE A 587 -16.52 -26.72 -11.30
C PHE A 587 -15.58 -27.52 -12.22
N LEU A 588 -14.35 -27.74 -11.80
CA LEU A 588 -13.42 -28.65 -12.48
C LEU A 588 -13.53 -30.05 -11.90
N LEU A 589 -14.10 -30.98 -12.67
CA LEU A 589 -14.16 -32.41 -12.32
C LEU A 589 -12.82 -33.11 -12.56
N ASP A 590 -12.04 -32.61 -13.55
CA ASP A 590 -10.69 -33.10 -13.85
C ASP A 590 -9.88 -31.96 -14.53
N GLY A 591 -8.55 -32.05 -14.47
CA GLY A 591 -7.63 -31.10 -15.07
C GLY A 591 -7.15 -29.96 -14.15
N ALA A 592 -7.61 -29.90 -12.89
CA ALA A 592 -7.09 -28.96 -11.90
C ALA A 592 -5.66 -29.29 -11.45
N GLY A 593 -4.96 -28.30 -10.88
CA GLY A 593 -3.62 -28.48 -10.31
C GLY A 593 -2.49 -27.95 -11.21
N THR A 594 -1.24 -28.32 -10.88
CA THR A 594 -0.02 -27.86 -11.57
C THR A 594 0.62 -29.00 -12.35
N SER A 595 1.00 -28.75 -13.60
CA SER A 595 1.77 -29.68 -14.45
C SER A 595 2.68 -28.94 -15.40
N GLN A 596 3.65 -29.63 -16.00
CA GLN A 596 4.43 -29.16 -17.13
C GLN A 596 3.59 -29.13 -18.42
N GLY A 597 3.99 -28.32 -19.37
CA GLY A 597 3.29 -28.09 -20.63
C GLY A 597 2.38 -26.87 -20.60
N LEU A 598 1.95 -26.42 -21.78
CA LEU A 598 1.04 -25.28 -21.96
C LEU A 598 -0.35 -25.69 -22.48
N SER A 599 -0.64 -26.97 -22.57
CA SER A 599 -1.95 -27.49 -22.98
C SER A 599 -2.47 -28.52 -21.98
N ARG A 600 -3.79 -28.55 -21.78
CA ARG A 600 -4.44 -29.48 -20.86
C ARG A 600 -5.91 -29.68 -21.22
N THR A 601 -6.37 -30.92 -21.13
CA THR A 601 -7.78 -31.22 -21.19
C THR A 601 -8.39 -30.99 -19.81
N LEU A 602 -9.48 -30.23 -19.74
CA LEU A 602 -10.27 -29.95 -18.54
C LEU A 602 -11.62 -30.64 -18.68
N VAL A 603 -12.18 -31.09 -17.55
CA VAL A 603 -13.55 -31.61 -17.50
C VAL A 603 -14.40 -30.70 -16.64
N LEU A 604 -15.31 -29.97 -17.28
CA LEU A 604 -16.19 -29.00 -16.63
C LEU A 604 -17.46 -29.69 -16.10
N ASN A 605 -17.90 -29.30 -14.92
CA ASN A 605 -19.14 -29.76 -14.33
C ASN A 605 -20.35 -29.09 -15.00
N PRO A 606 -21.18 -29.81 -15.74
CA PRO A 606 -22.32 -29.22 -16.45
C PRO A 606 -23.46 -28.77 -15.52
N GLU A 607 -23.43 -29.13 -14.25
CA GLU A 607 -24.42 -28.70 -13.25
C GLU A 607 -24.16 -27.30 -12.72
N ILE A 608 -22.94 -26.75 -12.94
CA ILE A 608 -22.53 -25.41 -12.52
C ILE A 608 -22.54 -24.50 -13.75
N GLN A 609 -23.48 -23.57 -13.79
CA GLN A 609 -23.68 -22.71 -14.95
C GLN A 609 -22.70 -21.52 -15.00
N GLU A 610 -22.25 -21.02 -13.85
CA GLU A 610 -21.33 -19.87 -13.76
C GLU A 610 -20.16 -20.21 -12.86
N ALA A 611 -18.94 -19.89 -13.31
CA ALA A 611 -17.71 -20.15 -12.57
C ALA A 611 -16.61 -19.18 -13.00
N VAL A 612 -15.51 -19.18 -12.28
CA VAL A 612 -14.27 -18.49 -12.68
C VAL A 612 -13.17 -19.56 -12.81
N LEU A 613 -12.51 -19.61 -13.96
CA LEU A 613 -11.28 -20.37 -14.16
C LEU A 613 -10.08 -19.50 -13.81
N HIS A 614 -9.24 -19.96 -12.89
CA HIS A 614 -7.97 -19.34 -12.54
C HIS A 614 -6.84 -20.12 -13.21
N ILE A 615 -6.11 -19.45 -14.11
CA ILE A 615 -5.07 -20.06 -14.92
C ILE A 615 -3.80 -19.28 -14.78
N THR A 616 -2.71 -19.94 -14.39
CA THR A 616 -1.35 -19.42 -14.42
C THR A 616 -0.55 -20.20 -15.44
N ALA A 617 -0.03 -19.53 -16.47
CA ALA A 617 0.92 -20.12 -17.41
C ALA A 617 2.31 -19.52 -17.23
N ARG A 618 3.33 -20.36 -17.34
CA ARG A 618 4.75 -19.99 -17.27
C ARG A 618 5.54 -20.61 -18.42
N ALA A 619 6.49 -19.84 -18.94
CA ALA A 619 7.47 -20.34 -19.91
C ALA A 619 8.84 -19.69 -19.65
N ALA A 620 9.91 -20.45 -19.76
CA ALA A 620 11.27 -19.94 -19.66
C ALA A 620 11.97 -20.04 -21.04
N ALA A 621 12.47 -18.90 -21.55
CA ALA A 621 13.24 -18.83 -22.78
C ALA A 621 14.56 -18.11 -22.52
N CYS A 622 15.64 -18.61 -23.14
CA CYS A 622 16.99 -18.08 -22.96
C CYS A 622 17.49 -17.41 -24.25
N ASP A 623 18.35 -16.42 -24.10
CA ASP A 623 18.99 -15.76 -25.26
C ASP A 623 19.71 -16.77 -26.13
N GLY A 624 19.45 -16.73 -27.43
CA GLY A 624 20.00 -17.64 -28.40
C GLY A 624 19.52 -17.33 -29.83
N THR A 625 20.11 -17.96 -30.83
CA THR A 625 19.64 -17.83 -32.19
C THR A 625 18.74 -19.01 -32.57
N PRO A 626 17.73 -18.84 -33.42
CA PRO A 626 16.83 -19.93 -33.82
C PRO A 626 17.54 -21.19 -34.30
N ASP A 627 18.66 -21.02 -35.00
CA ASP A 627 19.46 -22.10 -35.63
C ASP A 627 20.71 -22.47 -34.81
N GLY A 628 20.97 -21.84 -33.66
CA GLY A 628 22.14 -22.07 -32.83
C GLY A 628 21.81 -22.75 -31.50
N ASP A 629 22.84 -23.21 -30.81
CA ASP A 629 22.72 -23.68 -29.44
C ASP A 629 22.54 -22.49 -28.46
N ILE A 630 21.87 -22.73 -27.35
CA ILE A 630 21.79 -21.75 -26.26
C ILE A 630 23.19 -21.64 -25.65
N PRO A 631 23.82 -20.43 -25.63
CA PRO A 631 25.15 -20.27 -25.04
C PRO A 631 25.17 -20.71 -23.57
N GLU A 632 26.30 -21.18 -23.07
CA GLU A 632 26.46 -21.67 -21.69
C GLU A 632 26.13 -20.60 -20.65
N HIS A 633 26.26 -19.32 -21.01
CA HIS A 633 26.00 -18.15 -20.15
C HIS A 633 24.87 -17.27 -20.68
N ALA A 634 23.93 -17.84 -21.46
CA ALA A 634 22.77 -17.11 -21.94
C ALA A 634 21.89 -16.62 -20.77
N ALA A 635 21.39 -15.40 -20.84
CA ALA A 635 20.35 -14.95 -19.93
C ALA A 635 19.05 -15.69 -20.24
N CYS A 636 18.36 -16.16 -19.20
CA CYS A 636 17.07 -16.80 -19.30
C CYS A 636 15.99 -15.88 -18.75
N HIS A 637 14.88 -15.79 -19.46
CA HIS A 637 13.72 -14.96 -19.14
C HIS A 637 12.55 -15.86 -18.78
N LEU A 638 11.87 -15.53 -17.68
CA LEU A 638 10.65 -16.22 -17.27
C LEU A 638 9.45 -15.36 -17.66
N TYR A 639 8.58 -15.94 -18.46
CA TYR A 639 7.29 -15.38 -18.85
C TYR A 639 6.21 -16.02 -18.00
N GLN A 640 5.43 -15.20 -17.31
CA GLN A 640 4.29 -15.65 -16.51
C GLN A 640 3.10 -14.75 -16.77
N GLN A 641 1.93 -15.35 -16.87
CA GLN A 641 0.67 -14.62 -16.91
C GLN A 641 -0.40 -15.39 -16.15
N ASP A 642 -1.21 -14.63 -15.42
CA ASP A 642 -2.34 -15.11 -14.65
C ASP A 642 -3.64 -14.58 -15.26
N TRP A 643 -4.65 -15.46 -15.37
CA TRP A 643 -5.98 -15.10 -15.86
C TRP A 643 -7.04 -15.59 -14.88
N GLY A 644 -7.97 -14.70 -14.53
CA GLY A 644 -9.27 -15.02 -13.99
C GLY A 644 -10.31 -14.92 -15.10
N ILE A 645 -10.86 -16.02 -15.55
CA ILE A 645 -11.79 -16.07 -16.70
C ILE A 645 -13.18 -16.41 -16.18
N PRO A 646 -14.11 -15.45 -16.17
CA PRO A 646 -15.51 -15.77 -15.94
C PRO A 646 -16.04 -16.65 -17.07
N VAL A 647 -16.66 -17.77 -16.72
CA VAL A 647 -17.21 -18.74 -17.68
C VAL A 647 -18.70 -18.96 -17.41
N ILE A 648 -19.45 -19.09 -18.51
CA ILE A 648 -20.83 -19.54 -18.48
C ILE A 648 -20.90 -20.86 -19.25
N VAL A 649 -21.34 -21.91 -18.58
CA VAL A 649 -21.56 -23.22 -19.21
C VAL A 649 -22.96 -23.22 -19.84
N THR A 650 -23.00 -23.45 -21.13
CA THR A 650 -24.25 -23.53 -21.88
C THR A 650 -24.44 -24.92 -22.45
N GLY A 651 -25.67 -25.29 -22.74
CA GLY A 651 -25.99 -26.56 -23.42
C GLY A 651 -25.98 -26.47 -24.95
N ASP A 652 -25.52 -25.35 -25.53
CA ASP A 652 -25.57 -25.14 -26.98
C ASP A 652 -24.29 -25.71 -27.62
N ALA A 653 -24.48 -26.60 -28.60
CA ALA A 653 -23.38 -27.25 -29.33
C ALA A 653 -22.58 -26.26 -30.23
N ALA A 654 -23.00 -25.02 -30.34
CA ALA A 654 -22.32 -23.97 -31.07
C ALA A 654 -21.26 -23.20 -30.24
N ASP A 655 -21.20 -23.43 -28.92
CA ASP A 655 -20.25 -22.77 -28.03
C ASP A 655 -18.87 -23.45 -28.04
N GLU A 656 -17.85 -22.73 -27.58
CA GLU A 656 -16.46 -23.16 -27.71
C GLU A 656 -16.16 -24.40 -26.85
N SER A 657 -15.59 -25.42 -27.46
CA SER A 657 -15.02 -26.60 -26.79
C SER A 657 -13.49 -26.49 -26.64
N GLU A 658 -12.92 -25.38 -27.07
CA GLU A 658 -11.50 -25.06 -26.96
C GLU A 658 -11.34 -23.65 -26.35
N LEU A 659 -10.46 -23.52 -25.36
CA LEU A 659 -10.07 -22.24 -24.78
C LEU A 659 -8.60 -21.97 -25.07
N VAL A 660 -8.31 -20.93 -25.84
CA VAL A 660 -6.94 -20.53 -26.20
C VAL A 660 -6.62 -19.17 -25.60
N LEU A 661 -5.51 -19.10 -24.88
CA LEU A 661 -4.96 -17.86 -24.32
C LEU A 661 -3.55 -17.64 -24.85
N ASP A 662 -3.18 -16.38 -25.03
CA ASP A 662 -1.82 -16.03 -25.45
C ASP A 662 -1.00 -15.62 -24.22
N LEU A 663 0.01 -16.42 -23.88
CA LEU A 663 1.08 -16.02 -22.96
C LEU A 663 2.03 -15.10 -23.74
N ARG A 664 1.92 -13.80 -23.45
CA ARG A 664 2.69 -12.80 -24.20
C ARG A 664 4.17 -12.87 -23.83
N GLY A 665 4.99 -13.23 -24.81
CA GLY A 665 6.40 -12.89 -24.83
C GLY A 665 6.54 -11.41 -25.22
N ILE A 666 7.48 -10.73 -24.59
CA ILE A 666 7.81 -9.35 -24.96
C ILE A 666 8.50 -9.39 -26.31
N ASN A 667 7.92 -8.75 -27.33
CA ASN A 667 8.56 -8.58 -28.65
C ASN A 667 9.47 -7.36 -28.64
#